data_b3df375e48fcdb58aec18f90dfe65b8d
#
_entry.id   b3df375e48fcdb58aec18f90dfe65b8d
#
_cell.length_a   1.000
_cell.length_b   1.000
_cell.length_c   1.000
_cell.angle_alpha   90.00
_cell.angle_beta   90.00
_cell.angle_gamma   90.00
#
_symmetry.space_group_name_H-M   'P 1'
#
loop_
_entity.id
_entity.type
_entity.pdbx_description
1 polymer ?
#
loop_
_entity_poly.entity_id
_entity_poly.type
_entity_poly.pdbx_seq_one_letter_code
_entity_poly.pdbx_strand_id
1 'polypeptide(L)'
;MEQKFTQMAQEALSDAVQNAAALGNPQVDTLHLLDAMLRQENSMARALIEAAGGNAQNVSAEVHRAMQSLPSASGSTTTQPDVSRQLSAVLSQAEKEMQRRGDEYVTVDLMLVAIAAAKPNQSADILEKNGLTADKLRNALTAARGSDRKVTSADAEGSYKALEKYSTDLTAAAKEGKLDPVIGRDQEIRRVIQILSRRTKNNPVLIGEPGVGKTAVVEGLAQRIVAGDVPTTLQNKKLISLDLGSMVAGSKYRGEFEERLKSVLEEIKKADGQIITFIDEIHTIVGAGAAEGSMDAGNMLKPMLARGELRLIGATTLDEYRENIEKDPALERRFQQVFVGEPSVEDTVAILRGIAPKYEAHHKVTIGDDALVAAATLSNRYISGRQLPDKAIDLVDEAAAHLRMELDSSPEEIDELRRQVDRLKMEKSYLLGNPKNDKAAEKAEAELDDSAKDRLADLNQEIADKSEKLNGLKARWDAEKNGHNRIGDLRKKLDELRTQAEKYEREGDLAKSSAINYGEIPAIQKEIAQAEKNEAESGGADNANADVPMVPDRVDADSIAEIVSDWTGIPVGRLMQGENEKLLHMEEYLGKRVIGQKEAIQAVSDAVRRSRAGISDPNRPTGSFLFLGPTGVGKTELAKALADFLFDDEKAMVRIDMSEYMEKASVSRLIGAAPGYIGYEEGGQLTEAVRRRPYSVVLFDEVEKANPEVFDVLLQVLDDGRLTDGQGRTVDFKNTILIMTSNLGSQFLVNPDMDADAKKKAVMDAVHMQFKPEFINRLDELVMFHPLTREELGGIVDIQVAQVSARLTDRRITLDVTDSARGWLANTGYDPAYGARPLRRLVQTEVGDQLARMLLAGEVHDGDTVLVDQTGGDHLELSAWAADQLEDMGEEKTDDSADVPNPAE
;
A
#
# COMPACT_ATOMS: atom_id res chain seq x y z
N MET A 1 8.64 42.27 -42.95
CA MET A 1 7.62 41.40 -42.34
C MET A 1 8.36 40.47 -41.40
N GLU A 2 8.00 40.41 -40.13
CA GLU A 2 8.59 39.44 -39.22
C GLU A 2 8.23 38.03 -39.71
N GLN A 3 9.24 37.22 -39.99
CA GLN A 3 9.05 35.83 -40.41
C GLN A 3 8.45 35.05 -39.22
N LYS A 4 7.23 34.57 -39.38
CA LYS A 4 6.58 33.73 -38.37
C LYS A 4 6.95 32.28 -38.59
N PHE A 5 7.77 31.72 -37.71
CA PHE A 5 8.13 30.30 -37.66
C PHE A 5 7.34 29.59 -36.59
N THR A 6 7.06 28.32 -36.81
CA THR A 6 6.59 27.45 -35.74
C THR A 6 7.67 27.23 -34.69
N GLN A 7 7.30 26.78 -33.49
CA GLN A 7 8.26 26.52 -32.42
C GLN A 7 9.33 25.50 -32.85
N MET A 8 8.94 24.39 -33.48
CA MET A 8 9.86 23.38 -34.02
C MET A 8 10.78 23.94 -35.08
N ALA A 9 10.29 24.82 -35.96
CA ALA A 9 11.10 25.48 -36.97
C ALA A 9 12.09 26.44 -36.33
N GLN A 10 11.74 27.15 -35.27
CA GLN A 10 12.64 28.02 -34.52
C GLN A 10 13.72 27.22 -33.81
N GLU A 11 13.35 26.09 -33.19
CA GLU A 11 14.31 25.17 -32.55
C GLU A 11 15.31 24.63 -33.57
N ALA A 12 14.84 24.16 -34.73
CA ALA A 12 15.71 23.64 -35.79
C ALA A 12 16.71 24.74 -36.29
N LEU A 13 16.26 26.00 -36.37
CA LEU A 13 17.15 27.12 -36.73
C LEU A 13 18.15 27.42 -35.63
N SER A 14 17.74 27.41 -34.38
CA SER A 14 18.62 27.60 -33.22
C SER A 14 19.69 26.51 -33.13
N ASP A 15 19.29 25.24 -33.32
CA ASP A 15 20.19 24.09 -33.30
C ASP A 15 21.17 24.13 -34.47
N ALA A 16 20.73 24.59 -35.66
CA ALA A 16 21.59 24.79 -36.79
C ALA A 16 22.69 25.85 -36.53
N VAL A 17 22.35 26.94 -35.82
CA VAL A 17 23.32 27.97 -35.39
C VAL A 17 24.30 27.39 -34.37
N GLN A 18 23.82 26.68 -33.39
CA GLN A 18 24.65 26.03 -32.38
C GLN A 18 25.60 25.01 -32.96
N ASN A 19 25.10 24.16 -33.90
CA ASN A 19 25.92 23.18 -34.60
C ASN A 19 27.03 23.84 -35.43
N ALA A 20 26.71 24.92 -36.14
CA ALA A 20 27.69 25.64 -36.94
C ALA A 20 28.79 26.24 -36.03
N ALA A 21 28.41 26.84 -34.90
CA ALA A 21 29.34 27.35 -33.89
C ALA A 21 30.22 26.24 -33.29
N ALA A 22 29.62 25.08 -32.93
CA ALA A 22 30.33 23.93 -32.36
C ALA A 22 31.35 23.33 -33.34
N LEU A 23 31.04 23.30 -34.63
CA LEU A 23 31.94 22.82 -35.67
C LEU A 23 32.96 23.84 -36.14
N GLY A 24 32.94 25.09 -35.62
CA GLY A 24 33.81 26.17 -35.99
C GLY A 24 33.58 26.71 -37.40
N ASN A 25 32.35 26.54 -37.94
CA ASN A 25 32.01 27.05 -39.27
C ASN A 25 31.63 28.52 -39.18
N PRO A 26 32.17 29.42 -40.03
CA PRO A 26 31.91 30.86 -40.00
C PRO A 26 30.51 31.22 -40.48
N GLN A 27 29.83 30.33 -41.16
CA GLN A 27 28.47 30.54 -41.65
C GLN A 27 27.58 29.34 -41.36
N VAL A 28 26.30 29.65 -41.06
CA VAL A 28 25.24 28.64 -40.96
C VAL A 28 24.79 28.26 -42.37
N ASP A 29 25.04 27.06 -42.79
CA ASP A 29 24.66 26.56 -44.13
C ASP A 29 23.38 25.69 -44.06
N THR A 30 22.81 25.38 -45.25
CA THR A 30 21.65 24.54 -45.43
C THR A 30 21.87 23.12 -44.87
N LEU A 31 23.12 22.65 -44.83
CA LEU A 31 23.49 21.36 -44.22
C LEU A 31 23.22 21.34 -42.69
N HIS A 32 23.58 22.43 -42.00
CA HIS A 32 23.33 22.54 -40.57
C HIS A 32 21.84 22.54 -40.25
N LEU A 33 21.03 23.24 -41.08
CA LEU A 33 19.58 23.22 -40.92
C LEU A 33 18.98 21.84 -41.16
N LEU A 34 19.42 21.17 -42.24
CA LEU A 34 18.93 19.83 -42.59
C LEU A 34 19.33 18.80 -41.48
N ASP A 35 20.56 18.88 -40.99
CA ASP A 35 21.01 18.02 -39.85
C ASP A 35 20.18 18.27 -38.58
N ALA A 36 19.96 19.55 -38.21
CA ALA A 36 19.15 19.93 -37.06
C ALA A 36 17.71 19.38 -37.19
N MET A 37 17.06 19.57 -38.34
CA MET A 37 15.72 19.05 -38.61
C MET A 37 15.63 17.51 -38.52
N LEU A 38 16.70 16.83 -38.95
CA LEU A 38 16.76 15.34 -38.89
C LEU A 38 17.05 14.82 -37.49
N ARG A 39 17.65 15.60 -36.58
CA ARG A 39 17.95 15.22 -35.18
C ARG A 39 16.80 15.45 -34.22
N GLN A 40 15.84 16.30 -34.55
CA GLN A 40 14.69 16.56 -33.67
C GLN A 40 14.00 15.28 -33.23
N GLU A 41 13.63 15.18 -31.97
CA GLU A 41 12.71 14.18 -31.47
C GLU A 41 11.37 14.31 -32.21
N ASN A 42 10.84 13.22 -32.75
CA ASN A 42 9.66 13.22 -33.63
C ASN A 42 9.81 14.05 -34.92
N SER A 43 10.98 14.01 -35.54
CA SER A 43 11.34 14.80 -36.72
C SER A 43 10.33 14.66 -37.87
N MET A 44 9.56 15.72 -38.11
CA MET A 44 8.67 15.80 -39.28
C MET A 44 9.45 15.69 -40.60
N ALA A 45 10.72 16.12 -40.65
CA ALA A 45 11.57 15.94 -41.81
C ALA A 45 11.86 14.47 -42.10
N ARG A 46 12.14 13.65 -41.11
CA ARG A 46 12.31 12.18 -41.28
C ARG A 46 11.04 11.53 -41.80
N ALA A 47 9.90 11.79 -41.12
CA ALA A 47 8.61 11.24 -41.54
C ALA A 47 8.26 11.62 -43.00
N LEU A 48 8.55 12.86 -43.42
CA LEU A 48 8.26 13.29 -44.78
C LEU A 48 9.20 12.67 -45.81
N ILE A 49 10.49 12.47 -45.46
CA ILE A 49 11.46 11.73 -46.31
C ILE A 49 11.01 10.29 -46.52
N GLU A 50 10.59 9.61 -45.47
CA GLU A 50 10.11 8.21 -45.56
C GLU A 50 8.80 8.10 -46.34
N ALA A 51 7.86 9.02 -46.11
CA ALA A 51 6.61 9.12 -46.87
C ALA A 51 6.84 9.39 -48.37
N ALA A 52 7.92 10.14 -48.70
CA ALA A 52 8.33 10.39 -50.09
C ALA A 52 9.08 9.21 -50.74
N GLY A 53 9.30 8.08 -50.01
CA GLY A 53 10.00 6.90 -50.48
C GLY A 53 11.52 6.96 -50.36
N GLY A 54 12.06 7.88 -49.55
CA GLY A 54 13.49 7.99 -49.22
C GLY A 54 13.85 7.22 -47.95
N ASN A 55 15.17 7.13 -47.66
CA ASN A 55 15.69 6.58 -46.41
C ASN A 55 16.33 7.73 -45.60
N ALA A 56 15.69 8.09 -44.50
CA ALA A 56 16.12 9.20 -43.62
C ALA A 56 17.49 8.97 -42.98
N GLN A 57 17.88 7.71 -42.70
CA GLN A 57 19.18 7.37 -42.16
C GLN A 57 20.30 7.60 -43.17
N ASN A 58 20.07 7.22 -44.42
CA ASN A 58 21.04 7.47 -45.50
C ASN A 58 21.26 8.98 -45.72
N VAL A 59 20.16 9.76 -45.75
CA VAL A 59 20.22 11.20 -45.90
C VAL A 59 21.01 11.82 -44.73
N SER A 60 20.71 11.43 -43.47
CA SER A 60 21.43 11.92 -42.31
C SER A 60 22.91 11.59 -42.33
N ALA A 61 23.28 10.37 -42.73
CA ALA A 61 24.71 9.99 -42.88
C ALA A 61 25.45 10.76 -43.96
N GLU A 62 24.79 11.09 -45.10
CA GLU A 62 25.39 11.88 -46.16
C GLU A 62 25.51 13.35 -45.75
N VAL A 63 24.51 13.91 -45.05
CA VAL A 63 24.54 15.26 -44.50
C VAL A 63 25.69 15.41 -43.51
N HIS A 64 25.83 14.47 -42.59
CA HIS A 64 26.89 14.47 -41.57
C HIS A 64 28.31 14.43 -42.22
N ARG A 65 28.50 13.63 -43.26
CA ARG A 65 29.75 13.58 -44.01
C ARG A 65 30.02 14.90 -44.77
N ALA A 66 28.98 15.51 -45.34
CA ALA A 66 29.11 16.77 -46.04
C ALA A 66 29.45 17.92 -45.09
N MET A 67 28.88 17.94 -43.90
CA MET A 67 29.20 18.94 -42.87
C MET A 67 30.68 18.91 -42.45
N GLN A 68 31.30 17.71 -42.38
CA GLN A 68 32.71 17.58 -42.04
C GLN A 68 33.64 18.18 -43.12
N SER A 69 33.15 18.41 -44.34
CA SER A 69 33.91 19.01 -45.43
C SER A 69 33.76 20.53 -45.52
N LEU A 70 32.95 21.14 -44.65
CA LEU A 70 32.75 22.59 -44.63
C LEU A 70 34.00 23.31 -44.07
N PRO A 71 34.29 24.52 -44.56
CA PRO A 71 35.40 25.31 -44.03
C PRO A 71 35.25 25.61 -42.54
N SER A 72 36.26 25.29 -41.74
CA SER A 72 36.32 25.61 -40.33
C SER A 72 37.37 26.71 -40.05
N ALA A 73 37.07 27.61 -39.14
CA ALA A 73 37.96 28.68 -38.70
C ALA A 73 38.00 28.76 -37.18
N SER A 74 39.13 29.14 -36.60
CA SER A 74 39.25 29.36 -35.17
C SER A 74 39.36 30.87 -34.90
N GLY A 75 38.48 31.44 -34.06
CA GLY A 75 38.51 32.85 -33.70
C GLY A 75 37.15 33.42 -33.30
N SER A 76 37.08 34.73 -33.01
CA SER A 76 35.82 35.39 -32.55
C SER A 76 34.69 35.37 -33.60
N THR A 77 34.97 35.17 -34.85
CA THR A 77 33.99 35.03 -35.94
C THR A 77 33.24 33.71 -35.95
N THR A 78 33.67 32.73 -35.15
CA THR A 78 32.98 31.38 -35.05
C THR A 78 32.03 31.29 -33.89
N THR A 79 32.03 32.23 -32.96
CA THR A 79 31.10 32.30 -31.83
C THR A 79 29.72 32.81 -32.23
N GLN A 80 29.58 33.54 -33.32
CA GLN A 80 28.29 33.96 -33.92
C GLN A 80 28.37 33.77 -35.44
N PRO A 81 28.11 32.61 -35.97
CA PRO A 81 28.17 32.33 -37.38
C PRO A 81 27.09 33.10 -38.15
N ASP A 82 27.45 33.73 -39.27
CA ASP A 82 26.51 34.44 -40.15
C ASP A 82 25.65 33.46 -40.97
N VAL A 83 24.44 33.87 -41.35
CA VAL A 83 23.55 33.08 -42.23
C VAL A 83 24.10 33.08 -43.65
N SER A 84 24.31 31.88 -44.23
CA SER A 84 24.79 31.77 -45.63
C SER A 84 23.73 32.29 -46.61
N ARG A 85 24.20 32.75 -47.78
CA ARG A 85 23.28 33.18 -48.86
C ARG A 85 22.35 32.05 -49.30
N GLN A 86 22.81 30.81 -49.25
CA GLN A 86 22.04 29.64 -49.61
C GLN A 86 20.93 29.38 -48.60
N LEU A 87 21.24 29.47 -47.29
CA LEU A 87 20.24 29.34 -46.25
C LEU A 87 19.21 30.47 -46.30
N SER A 88 19.61 31.69 -46.53
CA SER A 88 18.69 32.83 -46.69
C SER A 88 17.74 32.65 -47.88
N ALA A 89 18.23 32.08 -49.01
CA ALA A 89 17.41 31.74 -50.18
C ALA A 89 16.39 30.63 -49.85
N VAL A 90 16.78 29.60 -49.04
CA VAL A 90 15.90 28.53 -48.57
C VAL A 90 14.79 29.10 -47.68
N LEU A 91 15.12 29.97 -46.75
CA LEU A 91 14.11 30.60 -45.85
C LEU A 91 13.10 31.43 -46.65
N SER A 92 13.58 32.21 -47.65
CA SER A 92 12.70 32.96 -48.54
C SER A 92 11.83 32.04 -49.41
N GLN A 93 12.34 30.85 -49.80
CA GLN A 93 11.57 29.88 -50.53
C GLN A 93 10.52 29.18 -49.61
N ALA A 94 10.86 28.94 -48.36
CA ALA A 94 9.91 28.40 -47.37
C ALA A 94 8.73 29.33 -47.12
N GLU A 95 8.98 30.67 -47.11
CA GLU A 95 7.87 31.66 -47.06
C GLU A 95 6.97 31.59 -48.30
N LYS A 96 7.52 31.40 -49.46
CA LYS A 96 6.70 31.27 -50.70
C LYS A 96 5.86 29.98 -50.65
N GLU A 97 6.43 28.88 -50.15
CA GLU A 97 5.64 27.63 -49.99
C GLU A 97 4.54 27.81 -48.92
N MET A 98 4.84 28.51 -47.81
CA MET A 98 3.84 28.87 -46.80
C MET A 98 2.69 29.67 -47.38
N GLN A 99 2.99 30.76 -48.13
CA GLN A 99 1.99 31.59 -48.79
C GLN A 99 1.18 30.83 -49.83
N ARG A 100 1.81 29.92 -50.61
CA ARG A 100 1.17 29.08 -51.59
C ARG A 100 0.12 28.15 -50.97
N ARG A 101 0.36 27.66 -49.78
CA ARG A 101 -0.59 26.83 -49.03
C ARG A 101 -1.59 27.60 -48.22
N GLY A 102 -1.34 28.90 -47.98
CA GLY A 102 -2.17 29.79 -47.15
C GLY A 102 -1.95 29.54 -45.67
N ASP A 103 -0.79 29.04 -45.27
CA ASP A 103 -0.34 28.88 -43.90
C ASP A 103 0.09 30.25 -43.33
N GLU A 104 -0.02 30.46 -42.01
CA GLU A 104 0.41 31.71 -41.32
C GLU A 104 1.82 31.59 -40.75
N TYR A 105 2.35 30.34 -40.65
CA TYR A 105 3.65 30.04 -40.09
C TYR A 105 4.46 29.13 -41.01
N VAL A 106 5.78 29.34 -41.03
CA VAL A 106 6.75 28.45 -41.71
C VAL A 106 7.03 27.27 -40.79
N THR A 107 6.85 26.07 -41.29
CA THR A 107 7.01 24.79 -40.61
C THR A 107 8.26 24.06 -41.07
N VAL A 108 8.72 23.06 -40.27
CA VAL A 108 9.90 22.21 -40.58
C VAL A 108 9.74 21.46 -41.93
N ASP A 109 8.55 20.93 -42.19
CA ASP A 109 8.27 20.25 -43.47
C ASP A 109 8.27 21.19 -44.68
N LEU A 110 7.80 22.45 -44.56
CA LEU A 110 7.94 23.49 -45.58
C LEU A 110 9.40 23.88 -45.78
N MET A 111 10.20 23.95 -44.73
CA MET A 111 11.65 24.17 -44.84
C MET A 111 12.33 23.00 -45.58
N LEU A 112 11.95 21.76 -45.34
CA LEU A 112 12.49 20.61 -46.09
C LEU A 112 12.16 20.70 -47.60
N VAL A 113 10.90 21.03 -47.93
CA VAL A 113 10.49 21.25 -49.35
C VAL A 113 11.27 22.42 -49.97
N ALA A 114 11.49 23.51 -49.18
CA ALA A 114 12.22 24.68 -49.63
C ALA A 114 13.71 24.37 -49.86
N ILE A 115 14.36 23.56 -49.05
CA ILE A 115 15.72 23.06 -49.24
C ILE A 115 15.82 22.35 -50.59
N ALA A 116 14.90 21.44 -50.91
CA ALA A 116 14.90 20.73 -52.16
C ALA A 116 14.58 21.59 -53.41
N ALA A 117 13.83 22.71 -53.18
CA ALA A 117 13.42 23.60 -54.27
C ALA A 117 14.43 24.74 -54.55
N ALA A 118 15.18 25.23 -53.57
CA ALA A 118 16.04 26.39 -53.66
C ALA A 118 17.48 26.02 -54.14
N LYS A 119 17.61 25.54 -55.39
CA LYS A 119 18.95 25.26 -55.95
C LYS A 119 19.66 26.51 -56.49
N PRO A 120 21.02 26.55 -56.45
CA PRO A 120 21.94 25.50 -55.99
C PRO A 120 22.20 25.52 -54.48
N ASN A 121 22.10 24.37 -53.84
CA ASN A 121 22.56 24.13 -52.45
C ASN A 121 22.93 22.67 -52.27
N GLN A 122 23.92 22.36 -51.45
CA GLN A 122 24.47 21.04 -51.26
C GLN A 122 23.45 20.09 -50.58
N SER A 123 22.58 20.56 -49.74
CA SER A 123 21.49 19.79 -49.10
C SER A 123 20.47 19.29 -50.14
N ALA A 124 20.15 20.13 -51.15
CA ALA A 124 19.27 19.74 -52.24
C ALA A 124 19.89 18.65 -53.09
N ASP A 125 21.20 18.71 -53.34
CA ASP A 125 21.91 17.68 -54.12
C ASP A 125 21.90 16.33 -53.38
N ILE A 126 22.04 16.32 -52.05
CA ILE A 126 21.93 15.13 -51.21
C ILE A 126 20.50 14.56 -51.27
N LEU A 127 19.49 15.42 -51.14
CA LEU A 127 18.08 14.99 -51.24
C LEU A 127 17.77 14.40 -52.61
N GLU A 128 18.20 15.04 -53.70
CA GLU A 128 17.95 14.56 -55.06
C GLU A 128 18.67 13.23 -55.37
N LYS A 129 19.92 13.08 -54.89
CA LYS A 129 20.66 11.80 -54.97
C LYS A 129 19.95 10.64 -54.28
N ASN A 130 19.23 10.94 -53.17
CA ASN A 130 18.39 9.95 -52.49
C ASN A 130 16.96 9.88 -53.06
N GLY A 131 16.74 10.43 -54.28
CA GLY A 131 15.47 10.34 -55.01
C GLY A 131 14.35 11.27 -54.47
N LEU A 132 14.69 12.24 -53.63
CA LEU A 132 13.78 13.18 -52.96
C LEU A 132 13.78 14.52 -53.72
N THR A 133 12.88 14.64 -54.69
CA THR A 133 12.67 15.90 -55.39
C THR A 133 11.65 16.80 -54.67
N ALA A 134 11.71 18.12 -54.90
CA ALA A 134 10.75 19.05 -54.35
C ALA A 134 9.29 18.67 -54.62
N ASP A 135 8.99 18.13 -55.80
CA ASP A 135 7.62 17.71 -56.15
C ASP A 135 7.18 16.45 -55.41
N LYS A 136 8.07 15.47 -55.21
CA LYS A 136 7.78 14.30 -54.40
C LYS A 136 7.54 14.68 -52.97
N LEU A 137 8.36 15.55 -52.38
CA LEU A 137 8.16 16.04 -51.02
C LEU A 137 6.89 16.87 -50.87
N ARG A 138 6.49 17.69 -51.84
CA ARG A 138 5.20 18.39 -51.87
C ARG A 138 4.01 17.41 -51.92
N ASN A 139 4.10 16.39 -52.71
CA ASN A 139 3.06 15.37 -52.84
C ASN A 139 2.92 14.55 -51.53
N ALA A 140 4.04 14.13 -50.95
CA ALA A 140 4.08 13.49 -49.65
C ALA A 140 3.53 14.41 -48.53
N LEU A 141 3.90 15.66 -48.55
CA LEU A 141 3.39 16.66 -47.62
C LEU A 141 1.86 16.85 -47.75
N THR A 142 1.36 16.90 -48.99
CA THR A 142 -0.07 17.02 -49.27
C THR A 142 -0.84 15.76 -48.82
N ALA A 143 -0.26 14.57 -49.00
CA ALA A 143 -0.83 13.32 -48.54
C ALA A 143 -0.84 13.26 -47.00
N ALA A 144 0.22 13.73 -46.34
CA ALA A 144 0.33 13.71 -44.89
C ALA A 144 -0.56 14.74 -44.19
N ARG A 145 -0.61 15.97 -44.70
CA ARG A 145 -1.41 17.07 -44.11
C ARG A 145 -2.84 17.16 -44.60
N GLY A 146 -3.17 16.63 -45.78
CA GLY A 146 -4.39 16.94 -46.51
C GLY A 146 -4.32 18.27 -47.24
N SER A 147 -5.21 18.49 -48.25
CA SER A 147 -5.24 19.70 -49.06
C SER A 147 -5.70 20.97 -48.31
N ASP A 148 -6.53 20.81 -47.27
CA ASP A 148 -7.29 21.93 -46.68
C ASP A 148 -6.82 22.34 -45.27
N ARG A 149 -5.87 21.64 -44.65
CA ARG A 149 -5.37 21.95 -43.31
C ARG A 149 -4.32 23.05 -43.38
N LYS A 150 -4.64 24.25 -42.86
CA LYS A 150 -3.78 25.41 -42.73
C LYS A 150 -3.12 25.48 -41.37
N VAL A 151 -1.90 25.92 -41.29
CA VAL A 151 -1.15 26.14 -40.07
C VAL A 151 -1.41 27.59 -39.60
N THR A 152 -2.19 27.73 -38.54
CA THR A 152 -2.62 29.03 -38.01
C THR A 152 -2.03 29.35 -36.63
N SER A 153 -1.33 28.40 -36.00
CA SER A 153 -0.67 28.57 -34.68
C SER A 153 0.81 28.24 -34.74
N ALA A 154 1.58 28.80 -33.83
CA ALA A 154 3.02 28.55 -33.70
C ALA A 154 3.35 27.13 -33.24
N ASP A 155 2.43 26.41 -32.59
CA ASP A 155 2.58 25.02 -32.07
C ASP A 155 1.85 23.98 -32.94
N ALA A 156 1.41 24.35 -34.13
CA ALA A 156 0.62 23.47 -35.00
C ALA A 156 1.35 22.18 -35.41
N GLU A 157 2.67 22.15 -35.45
CA GLU A 157 3.45 20.94 -35.75
C GLU A 157 3.42 19.93 -34.63
N GLY A 158 3.34 20.37 -33.36
CA GLY A 158 3.12 19.50 -32.19
C GLY A 158 1.77 18.78 -32.20
N SER A 159 0.82 19.26 -33.00
CA SER A 159 -0.50 18.63 -33.18
C SER A 159 -0.57 17.55 -34.27
N TYR A 160 0.49 17.34 -35.07
CA TYR A 160 0.57 16.24 -36.00
C TYR A 160 0.83 14.94 -35.24
N LYS A 161 0.02 13.89 -35.49
CA LYS A 161 0.04 12.64 -34.75
C LYS A 161 -0.39 12.81 -33.27
N ALA A 162 -1.30 13.75 -33.02
CA ALA A 162 -1.83 14.00 -31.69
C ALA A 162 -2.37 12.71 -31.04
N LEU A 163 -2.96 11.81 -31.84
CA LEU A 163 -3.46 10.54 -31.38
C LEU A 163 -2.35 9.62 -30.86
N GLU A 164 -1.22 9.49 -31.58
CA GLU A 164 -0.08 8.69 -31.13
C GLU A 164 0.57 9.27 -29.86
N LYS A 165 0.57 10.61 -29.73
CA LYS A 165 1.20 11.31 -28.60
C LYS A 165 0.38 11.24 -27.31
N TYR A 166 -0.95 11.29 -27.43
CA TYR A 166 -1.86 11.42 -26.29
C TYR A 166 -2.77 10.22 -26.10
N SER A 167 -2.48 9.08 -26.72
CA SER A 167 -3.23 7.85 -26.52
C SER A 167 -2.33 6.62 -26.52
N THR A 168 -2.80 5.59 -25.84
CA THR A 168 -2.21 4.25 -25.86
C THR A 168 -3.10 3.32 -26.68
N ASP A 169 -2.56 2.63 -27.67
CA ASP A 169 -3.29 1.64 -28.47
C ASP A 169 -3.35 0.30 -27.70
N LEU A 170 -4.48 0.05 -27.02
CA LEU A 170 -4.69 -1.17 -26.25
C LEU A 170 -4.77 -2.42 -27.15
N THR A 171 -5.23 -2.29 -28.40
CA THR A 171 -5.23 -3.40 -29.35
C THR A 171 -3.83 -3.74 -29.84
N ALA A 172 -2.94 -2.77 -29.96
CA ALA A 172 -1.53 -3.01 -30.24
C ALA A 172 -0.83 -3.67 -29.03
N ALA A 173 -1.07 -3.15 -27.81
CA ALA A 173 -0.56 -3.74 -26.57
C ALA A 173 -1.06 -5.18 -26.37
N ALA A 174 -2.34 -5.47 -26.67
CA ALA A 174 -2.89 -6.82 -26.65
C ALA A 174 -2.21 -7.75 -27.67
N LYS A 175 -1.89 -7.24 -28.87
CA LYS A 175 -1.15 -8.02 -29.88
C LYS A 175 0.28 -8.34 -29.45
N GLU A 176 0.91 -7.44 -28.73
CA GLU A 176 2.26 -7.61 -28.21
C GLU A 176 2.30 -8.46 -26.92
N GLY A 177 1.14 -8.85 -26.36
CA GLY A 177 1.05 -9.62 -25.11
C GLY A 177 1.41 -8.82 -23.85
N LYS A 178 1.36 -7.49 -23.91
CA LYS A 178 1.70 -6.60 -22.81
C LYS A 178 0.57 -6.42 -21.78
N LEU A 179 -0.67 -6.78 -22.14
CA LEU A 179 -1.81 -6.68 -21.24
C LEU A 179 -1.90 -7.91 -20.32
N ASP A 180 -2.40 -7.68 -19.12
CA ASP A 180 -2.68 -8.75 -18.17
C ASP A 180 -3.88 -9.60 -18.60
N PRO A 181 -3.91 -10.89 -18.26
CA PRO A 181 -5.07 -11.73 -18.55
C PRO A 181 -6.27 -11.24 -17.73
N VAL A 182 -7.40 -11.04 -18.39
CA VAL A 182 -8.64 -10.58 -17.75
C VAL A 182 -9.51 -11.79 -17.40
N ILE A 183 -9.77 -11.97 -16.12
CA ILE A 183 -10.50 -13.10 -15.55
C ILE A 183 -11.76 -12.60 -14.84
N GLY A 184 -12.85 -13.34 -14.93
CA GLY A 184 -14.08 -13.08 -14.16
C GLY A 184 -14.92 -11.89 -14.63
N ARG A 185 -14.61 -11.26 -15.78
CA ARG A 185 -15.33 -10.08 -16.31
C ARG A 185 -16.09 -10.33 -17.61
N ASP A 186 -16.42 -11.57 -17.89
CA ASP A 186 -17.08 -11.97 -19.16
C ASP A 186 -18.44 -11.33 -19.38
N GLN A 187 -19.22 -11.14 -18.31
CA GLN A 187 -20.56 -10.56 -18.40
C GLN A 187 -20.50 -9.07 -18.76
N GLU A 188 -19.62 -8.33 -18.08
CA GLU A 188 -19.39 -6.91 -18.32
C GLU A 188 -18.85 -6.68 -19.73
N ILE A 189 -17.85 -7.44 -20.15
CA ILE A 189 -17.27 -7.35 -21.50
C ILE A 189 -18.34 -7.65 -22.56
N ARG A 190 -19.13 -8.70 -22.39
CA ARG A 190 -20.25 -9.02 -23.30
C ARG A 190 -21.28 -7.88 -23.35
N ARG A 191 -21.57 -7.27 -22.20
CA ARG A 191 -22.47 -6.13 -22.12
C ARG A 191 -21.94 -4.90 -22.85
N VAL A 192 -20.64 -4.59 -22.71
CA VAL A 192 -19.94 -3.53 -23.46
C VAL A 192 -20.02 -3.80 -24.96
N ILE A 193 -19.71 -5.00 -25.42
CA ILE A 193 -19.79 -5.43 -26.82
C ILE A 193 -21.22 -5.24 -27.36
N GLN A 194 -22.21 -5.65 -26.58
CA GLN A 194 -23.63 -5.52 -26.95
C GLN A 194 -24.03 -4.05 -27.12
N ILE A 195 -23.56 -3.16 -26.22
CA ILE A 195 -23.87 -1.72 -26.28
C ILE A 195 -23.16 -1.08 -27.48
N LEU A 196 -21.88 -1.35 -27.70
CA LEU A 196 -21.10 -0.83 -28.84
C LEU A 196 -21.70 -1.22 -30.20
N SER A 197 -22.39 -2.35 -30.25
CA SER A 197 -23.06 -2.84 -31.47
C SER A 197 -24.44 -2.23 -31.72
N ARG A 198 -24.96 -1.41 -30.81
CA ARG A 198 -26.26 -0.75 -30.99
C ARG A 198 -26.21 0.40 -32.00
N ARG A 199 -27.36 0.73 -32.59
CA ARG A 199 -27.48 1.88 -33.48
C ARG A 199 -27.51 3.22 -32.73
N THR A 200 -28.08 3.24 -31.53
CA THR A 200 -28.22 4.41 -30.66
C THR A 200 -27.90 4.05 -29.24
N LYS A 201 -27.48 4.99 -28.40
CA LYS A 201 -26.94 4.74 -27.03
C LYS A 201 -25.85 3.68 -27.04
N ASN A 202 -24.91 3.84 -27.97
CA ASN A 202 -23.84 2.89 -28.27
C ASN A 202 -22.53 3.23 -27.58
N ASN A 203 -22.56 4.11 -26.60
CA ASN A 203 -21.39 4.47 -25.78
C ASN A 203 -21.61 3.91 -24.36
N PRO A 204 -20.92 2.83 -23.96
CA PRO A 204 -20.98 2.33 -22.60
C PRO A 204 -20.23 3.23 -21.63
N VAL A 205 -20.74 3.36 -20.40
CA VAL A 205 -20.00 3.91 -19.27
C VAL A 205 -19.90 2.84 -18.21
N LEU A 206 -18.70 2.48 -17.84
CA LEU A 206 -18.38 1.56 -16.76
C LEU A 206 -18.50 2.32 -15.44
N ILE A 207 -19.41 1.88 -14.58
CA ILE A 207 -19.69 2.51 -13.29
C ILE A 207 -19.35 1.53 -12.19
N GLY A 208 -18.50 1.94 -11.27
CA GLY A 208 -18.10 1.15 -10.12
C GLY A 208 -17.11 1.89 -9.24
N GLU A 209 -16.92 1.37 -8.05
CA GLU A 209 -15.97 1.92 -7.09
C GLU A 209 -14.51 1.88 -7.62
N PRO A 210 -13.62 2.73 -7.10
CA PRO A 210 -12.18 2.63 -7.43
C PRO A 210 -11.63 1.24 -7.09
N GLY A 211 -10.75 0.69 -7.93
CA GLY A 211 -10.10 -0.59 -7.66
C GLY A 211 -10.90 -1.85 -8.04
N VAL A 212 -12.17 -1.73 -8.50
CA VAL A 212 -12.95 -2.93 -8.91
C VAL A 212 -12.55 -3.50 -10.28
N GLY A 213 -11.61 -2.90 -11.01
CA GLY A 213 -11.14 -3.40 -12.30
C GLY A 213 -11.93 -2.90 -13.52
N LYS A 214 -12.40 -1.64 -13.52
CA LYS A 214 -13.07 -1.03 -14.68
C LYS A 214 -12.19 -1.03 -15.93
N THR A 215 -10.91 -0.69 -15.80
CA THR A 215 -9.93 -0.66 -16.90
C THR A 215 -9.68 -2.07 -17.44
N ALA A 216 -9.63 -3.10 -16.58
CA ALA A 216 -9.48 -4.49 -16.99
C ALA A 216 -10.60 -4.95 -17.93
N VAL A 217 -11.86 -4.49 -17.75
CA VAL A 217 -12.96 -4.79 -18.68
C VAL A 217 -12.64 -4.29 -20.09
N VAL A 218 -11.98 -3.13 -20.22
CA VAL A 218 -11.61 -2.54 -21.51
C VAL A 218 -10.42 -3.27 -22.13
N GLU A 219 -9.45 -3.65 -21.32
CA GLU A 219 -8.31 -4.47 -21.73
C GLU A 219 -8.75 -5.86 -22.23
N GLY A 220 -9.70 -6.49 -21.51
CA GLY A 220 -10.32 -7.75 -21.95
C GLY A 220 -11.08 -7.59 -23.27
N LEU A 221 -11.74 -6.45 -23.48
CA LEU A 221 -12.33 -6.15 -24.80
C LEU A 221 -11.25 -6.04 -25.89
N ALA A 222 -10.12 -5.38 -25.62
CA ALA A 222 -9.02 -5.29 -26.57
C ALA A 222 -8.47 -6.69 -26.95
N GLN A 223 -8.29 -7.56 -25.96
CA GLN A 223 -7.87 -8.95 -26.16
C GLN A 223 -8.85 -9.72 -27.03
N ARG A 224 -10.17 -9.60 -26.80
CA ARG A 224 -11.20 -10.25 -27.63
C ARG A 224 -11.28 -9.69 -29.04
N ILE A 225 -11.06 -8.38 -29.24
CA ILE A 225 -10.98 -7.79 -30.59
C ILE A 225 -9.82 -8.39 -31.35
N VAL A 226 -8.66 -8.55 -30.73
CA VAL A 226 -7.45 -9.13 -31.32
C VAL A 226 -7.64 -10.64 -31.61
N ALA A 227 -8.27 -11.38 -30.71
CA ALA A 227 -8.60 -12.80 -30.88
C ALA A 227 -9.72 -13.04 -31.90
N GLY A 228 -10.43 -11.98 -32.35
CA GLY A 228 -11.57 -12.12 -33.25
C GLY A 228 -12.85 -12.59 -32.58
N ASP A 229 -12.89 -12.70 -31.24
CA ASP A 229 -14.06 -13.13 -30.44
C ASP A 229 -15.01 -11.96 -30.18
N VAL A 230 -15.36 -11.27 -31.26
CA VAL A 230 -16.30 -10.15 -31.26
C VAL A 230 -17.16 -10.16 -32.52
N PRO A 231 -18.37 -9.56 -32.50
CA PRO A 231 -19.20 -9.42 -33.70
C PRO A 231 -18.44 -8.73 -34.85
N THR A 232 -18.82 -9.04 -36.09
CA THR A 232 -18.19 -8.49 -37.30
C THR A 232 -18.13 -6.94 -37.30
N THR A 233 -19.06 -6.28 -36.62
CA THR A 233 -19.09 -4.81 -36.49
C THR A 233 -17.95 -4.24 -35.66
N LEU A 234 -17.29 -5.06 -34.84
CA LEU A 234 -16.18 -4.68 -33.95
C LEU A 234 -14.85 -5.33 -34.38
N GLN A 235 -14.86 -6.27 -35.32
CA GLN A 235 -13.65 -6.87 -35.84
C GLN A 235 -12.76 -5.83 -36.56
N ASN A 236 -11.45 -5.99 -36.41
CA ASN A 236 -10.42 -5.12 -36.98
C ASN A 236 -10.49 -3.64 -36.52
N LYS A 237 -11.21 -3.33 -35.47
CA LYS A 237 -11.21 -1.97 -34.89
C LYS A 237 -10.02 -1.80 -33.94
N LYS A 238 -9.56 -0.56 -33.85
CA LYS A 238 -8.55 -0.16 -32.85
C LYS A 238 -9.25 0.32 -31.61
N LEU A 239 -8.81 -0.14 -30.46
CA LEU A 239 -9.25 0.38 -29.16
C LEU A 239 -8.08 1.18 -28.57
N ILE A 240 -8.31 2.47 -28.38
CA ILE A 240 -7.31 3.40 -27.85
C ILE A 240 -7.77 3.95 -26.51
N SER A 241 -6.84 4.10 -25.58
CA SER A 241 -7.04 4.81 -24.30
C SER A 241 -6.47 6.21 -24.43
N LEU A 242 -7.28 7.25 -24.14
CA LEU A 242 -6.82 8.63 -24.13
C LEU A 242 -6.21 8.97 -22.77
N ASP A 243 -5.00 9.53 -22.80
CA ASP A 243 -4.30 10.06 -21.63
C ASP A 243 -4.58 11.54 -21.46
N LEU A 244 -5.57 11.87 -20.65
CA LEU A 244 -5.95 13.24 -20.34
C LEU A 244 -4.88 13.96 -19.51
N GLY A 245 -4.17 13.25 -18.63
CA GLY A 245 -3.09 13.81 -17.84
C GLY A 245 -1.96 14.36 -18.71
N SER A 246 -1.54 13.61 -19.72
CA SER A 246 -0.53 14.05 -20.70
C SER A 246 -1.02 15.20 -21.57
N MET A 247 -2.32 15.30 -21.83
CA MET A 247 -2.88 16.43 -22.58
C MET A 247 -2.84 17.75 -21.78
N VAL A 248 -3.05 17.67 -20.47
CA VAL A 248 -3.03 18.81 -19.55
C VAL A 248 -1.60 19.18 -19.17
N ALA A 249 -0.71 18.18 -19.01
CA ALA A 249 0.68 18.42 -18.64
C ALA A 249 1.40 19.34 -19.66
N GLY A 250 2.07 20.39 -19.15
CA GLY A 250 2.80 21.36 -19.96
C GLY A 250 1.94 22.38 -20.71
N SER A 251 0.61 22.36 -20.57
CA SER A 251 -0.24 23.44 -21.09
C SER A 251 -0.19 24.64 -20.14
N LYS A 252 0.35 25.77 -20.61
CA LYS A 252 0.38 27.02 -19.83
C LYS A 252 -0.94 27.78 -19.88
N TYR A 253 -1.75 27.52 -20.89
CA TYR A 253 -2.99 28.21 -21.14
C TYR A 253 -4.11 27.20 -21.48
N ARG A 254 -5.32 27.52 -21.06
CA ARG A 254 -6.54 26.72 -21.30
C ARG A 254 -6.76 26.35 -22.78
N GLY A 255 -6.49 27.28 -23.68
CA GLY A 255 -6.64 27.09 -25.14
C GLY A 255 -5.75 25.99 -25.73
N GLU A 256 -4.59 25.72 -25.11
CA GLU A 256 -3.68 24.68 -25.60
C GLU A 256 -4.25 23.27 -25.39
N PHE A 257 -4.85 22.99 -24.23
CA PHE A 257 -5.53 21.72 -23.97
C PHE A 257 -6.71 21.50 -24.93
N GLU A 258 -7.55 22.54 -25.13
CA GLU A 258 -8.70 22.48 -26.03
C GLU A 258 -8.23 22.19 -27.46
N GLU A 259 -7.13 22.80 -27.90
CA GLU A 259 -6.55 22.58 -29.23
C GLU A 259 -5.98 21.16 -29.39
N ARG A 260 -5.28 20.63 -28.37
CA ARG A 260 -4.79 19.26 -28.34
C ARG A 260 -5.93 18.24 -28.41
N LEU A 261 -6.94 18.40 -27.57
CA LEU A 261 -8.13 17.54 -27.57
C LEU A 261 -8.85 17.59 -28.91
N LYS A 262 -9.06 18.79 -29.46
CA LYS A 262 -9.66 18.99 -30.78
C LYS A 262 -8.88 18.25 -31.86
N SER A 263 -7.56 18.34 -31.86
CA SER A 263 -6.70 17.66 -32.83
C SER A 263 -6.85 16.15 -32.76
N VAL A 264 -6.86 15.57 -31.56
CA VAL A 264 -7.11 14.13 -31.31
C VAL A 264 -8.48 13.71 -31.82
N LEU A 265 -9.53 14.46 -31.46
CA LEU A 265 -10.89 14.18 -31.91
C LEU A 265 -11.07 14.28 -33.44
N GLU A 266 -10.40 15.19 -34.11
CA GLU A 266 -10.39 15.29 -35.57
C GLU A 266 -9.70 14.10 -36.24
N GLU A 267 -8.63 13.56 -35.65
CA GLU A 267 -7.97 12.32 -36.12
C GLU A 267 -8.89 11.10 -35.94
N ILE A 268 -9.55 10.97 -34.79
CA ILE A 268 -10.54 9.91 -34.53
C ILE A 268 -11.67 9.98 -35.55
N LYS A 269 -12.18 11.19 -35.83
CA LYS A 269 -13.25 11.39 -36.80
C LYS A 269 -12.84 10.98 -38.21
N LYS A 270 -11.58 11.28 -38.63
CA LYS A 270 -11.04 10.89 -39.95
C LYS A 270 -10.90 9.38 -40.11
N ALA A 271 -10.77 8.63 -39.01
CA ALA A 271 -10.72 7.18 -39.02
C ALA A 271 -12.08 6.50 -39.29
N ASP A 272 -13.14 7.26 -39.52
CA ASP A 272 -14.49 6.81 -39.95
C ASP A 272 -15.00 5.59 -39.16
N GLY A 273 -14.99 5.70 -37.84
CA GLY A 273 -15.50 4.69 -36.93
C GLY A 273 -14.62 3.42 -36.81
N GLN A 274 -13.39 3.43 -37.31
CA GLN A 274 -12.42 2.34 -37.10
C GLN A 274 -11.82 2.36 -35.70
N ILE A 275 -11.93 3.48 -34.98
CA ILE A 275 -11.40 3.69 -33.64
C ILE A 275 -12.52 3.64 -32.61
N ILE A 276 -12.29 2.87 -31.55
CA ILE A 276 -13.06 2.92 -30.30
C ILE A 276 -12.18 3.61 -29.28
N THR A 277 -12.69 4.63 -28.61
CA THR A 277 -11.95 5.44 -27.68
C THR A 277 -12.34 5.07 -26.27
N PHE A 278 -11.37 4.83 -25.40
CA PHE A 278 -11.60 4.70 -23.97
C PHE A 278 -11.13 5.97 -23.24
N ILE A 279 -11.91 6.42 -22.29
CA ILE A 279 -11.57 7.54 -21.40
C ILE A 279 -11.85 7.09 -19.97
N ASP A 280 -10.78 6.94 -19.23
CA ASP A 280 -10.90 6.75 -17.79
C ASP A 280 -11.23 8.08 -17.12
N GLU A 281 -11.91 8.04 -15.97
CA GLU A 281 -12.38 9.23 -15.26
C GLU A 281 -13.10 10.23 -16.18
N ILE A 282 -14.05 9.77 -16.99
CA ILE A 282 -14.75 10.59 -17.99
C ILE A 282 -15.42 11.85 -17.39
N HIS A 283 -15.71 11.83 -16.08
CA HIS A 283 -16.25 12.97 -15.35
C HIS A 283 -15.32 14.19 -15.39
N THR A 284 -14.00 14.01 -15.52
CA THR A 284 -13.01 15.09 -15.60
C THR A 284 -13.20 15.96 -16.85
N ILE A 285 -13.67 15.38 -17.94
CA ILE A 285 -13.97 16.10 -19.19
C ILE A 285 -15.36 16.70 -19.18
N VAL A 286 -16.33 15.99 -18.62
CA VAL A 286 -17.76 16.30 -18.73
C VAL A 286 -18.22 17.25 -17.63
N GLY A 287 -17.66 17.12 -16.41
CA GLY A 287 -18.04 17.90 -15.22
C GLY A 287 -17.36 19.26 -15.11
N ALA A 288 -16.41 19.55 -15.95
CA ALA A 288 -15.54 20.70 -15.86
C ALA A 288 -16.22 22.07 -16.17
N GLY A 289 -17.54 22.11 -16.31
CA GLY A 289 -18.28 23.35 -16.67
C GLY A 289 -18.89 24.17 -15.52
N ALA A 290 -18.85 23.67 -14.29
CA ALA A 290 -19.58 24.27 -13.17
C ALA A 290 -18.81 25.28 -12.30
N ALA A 291 -17.48 25.29 -12.35
CA ALA A 291 -16.65 26.25 -11.62
C ALA A 291 -16.06 27.31 -12.58
N GLU A 292 -16.05 28.59 -12.20
CA GLU A 292 -15.40 29.66 -12.94
C GLU A 292 -13.93 29.31 -13.20
N GLY A 293 -13.60 28.90 -14.45
CA GLY A 293 -12.24 28.50 -14.85
C GLY A 293 -12.06 27.03 -15.20
N SER A 294 -13.07 26.16 -15.09
CA SER A 294 -12.97 24.75 -15.46
C SER A 294 -13.12 24.53 -16.99
N MET A 295 -12.49 23.44 -17.48
CA MET A 295 -12.40 23.14 -18.92
C MET A 295 -13.73 22.60 -19.46
N ASP A 296 -14.31 23.23 -20.48
CA ASP A 296 -15.56 22.78 -21.10
C ASP A 296 -15.32 21.87 -22.31
N ALA A 297 -14.55 20.80 -22.10
CA ALA A 297 -14.33 19.79 -23.14
C ALA A 297 -15.58 18.97 -23.46
N GLY A 298 -16.56 18.95 -22.56
CA GLY A 298 -17.87 18.29 -22.77
C GLY A 298 -18.59 18.84 -23.99
N ASN A 299 -18.54 20.15 -24.24
CA ASN A 299 -19.17 20.76 -25.40
C ASN A 299 -18.53 20.37 -26.75
N MET A 300 -17.28 19.90 -26.75
CA MET A 300 -16.65 19.36 -27.96
C MET A 300 -17.10 17.92 -28.24
N LEU A 301 -17.28 17.10 -27.19
CA LEU A 301 -17.72 15.70 -27.32
C LEU A 301 -19.18 15.56 -27.69
N LYS A 302 -20.07 16.40 -27.14
CA LYS A 302 -21.52 16.31 -27.33
C LYS A 302 -21.95 16.26 -28.81
N PRO A 303 -21.45 17.12 -29.72
CA PRO A 303 -21.82 17.05 -31.12
C PRO A 303 -21.37 15.79 -31.84
N MET A 304 -20.18 15.28 -31.50
CA MET A 304 -19.60 14.08 -32.12
C MET A 304 -20.33 12.82 -31.67
N LEU A 305 -20.64 12.72 -30.38
CA LEU A 305 -21.48 11.66 -29.82
C LEU A 305 -22.90 11.69 -30.40
N ALA A 306 -23.44 12.89 -30.61
CA ALA A 306 -24.77 13.06 -31.20
C ALA A 306 -24.86 12.57 -32.65
N ARG A 307 -23.80 12.77 -33.44
CA ARG A 307 -23.72 12.35 -34.83
C ARG A 307 -23.22 10.92 -35.01
N GLY A 308 -22.78 10.25 -33.94
CA GLY A 308 -22.17 8.92 -33.98
C GLY A 308 -20.77 8.89 -34.62
N GLU A 309 -20.11 10.05 -34.69
CA GLU A 309 -18.74 10.20 -35.21
C GLU A 309 -17.68 9.70 -34.22
N LEU A 310 -18.03 9.60 -32.93
CA LEU A 310 -17.19 9.09 -31.86
C LEU A 310 -17.85 7.88 -31.22
N ARG A 311 -17.11 6.76 -31.09
CA ARG A 311 -17.45 5.62 -30.26
C ARG A 311 -16.62 5.68 -29.00
N LEU A 312 -17.29 5.82 -27.86
CA LEU A 312 -16.63 6.11 -26.58
C LEU A 312 -17.04 5.08 -25.54
N ILE A 313 -16.05 4.58 -24.81
CA ILE A 313 -16.20 3.84 -23.56
C ILE A 313 -15.72 4.80 -22.46
N GLY A 314 -16.56 5.10 -21.49
CA GLY A 314 -16.17 5.88 -20.31
C GLY A 314 -16.03 4.98 -19.10
N ALA A 315 -15.22 5.38 -18.12
CA ALA A 315 -15.21 4.81 -16.79
C ALA A 315 -15.32 5.93 -15.75
N THR A 316 -16.06 5.68 -14.67
CA THR A 316 -16.27 6.64 -13.58
C THR A 316 -16.86 5.94 -12.34
N THR A 317 -17.00 6.64 -11.23
CA THR A 317 -17.74 6.17 -10.06
C THR A 317 -19.25 6.47 -10.21
N LEU A 318 -20.08 5.89 -9.33
CA LEU A 318 -21.53 6.12 -9.37
C LEU A 318 -21.90 7.57 -9.06
N ASP A 319 -21.23 8.15 -8.07
CA ASP A 319 -21.52 9.51 -7.63
C ASP A 319 -21.10 10.55 -8.68
N GLU A 320 -19.92 10.40 -9.26
CA GLU A 320 -19.44 11.23 -10.35
C GLU A 320 -20.32 11.10 -11.61
N TYR A 321 -20.83 9.89 -11.90
CA TYR A 321 -21.78 9.69 -12.98
C TYR A 321 -23.07 10.48 -12.75
N ARG A 322 -23.63 10.41 -11.53
CA ARG A 322 -24.85 11.15 -11.16
C ARG A 322 -24.63 12.66 -11.22
N GLU A 323 -23.48 13.11 -10.75
CA GLU A 323 -23.19 14.55 -10.70
C GLU A 323 -22.94 15.17 -12.07
N ASN A 324 -22.22 14.48 -12.94
CA ASN A 324 -21.67 15.06 -14.16
C ASN A 324 -22.35 14.60 -15.44
N ILE A 325 -22.88 13.36 -15.50
CA ILE A 325 -23.44 12.78 -16.72
C ILE A 325 -24.97 12.73 -16.65
N GLU A 326 -25.54 12.25 -15.55
CA GLU A 326 -27.00 12.08 -15.40
C GLU A 326 -27.75 13.43 -15.37
N LYS A 327 -27.13 14.46 -14.79
CA LYS A 327 -27.70 15.81 -14.76
C LYS A 327 -27.74 16.51 -16.14
N ASP A 328 -27.00 16.01 -17.13
CA ASP A 328 -26.97 16.52 -18.50
C ASP A 328 -27.82 15.65 -19.43
N PRO A 329 -29.03 16.08 -19.81
CA PRO A 329 -29.95 15.28 -20.65
C PRO A 329 -29.41 14.95 -22.04
N ALA A 330 -28.39 15.70 -22.53
CA ALA A 330 -27.77 15.44 -23.82
C ALA A 330 -26.81 14.27 -23.76
N LEU A 331 -26.12 14.13 -22.64
CA LEU A 331 -25.16 13.02 -22.39
C LEU A 331 -25.89 11.77 -21.93
N GLU A 332 -26.83 11.87 -21.00
CA GLU A 332 -27.63 10.74 -20.49
C GLU A 332 -28.28 9.93 -21.62
N ARG A 333 -28.80 10.63 -22.68
CA ARG A 333 -29.39 9.96 -23.85
C ARG A 333 -28.38 9.25 -24.75
N ARG A 334 -27.09 9.46 -24.57
CA ARG A 334 -26.02 8.93 -25.43
C ARG A 334 -25.22 7.80 -24.77
N PHE A 335 -25.15 7.83 -23.45
CA PHE A 335 -24.46 6.82 -22.68
C PHE A 335 -25.39 5.70 -22.18
N GLN A 336 -24.82 4.52 -22.01
CA GLN A 336 -25.48 3.38 -21.40
C GLN A 336 -24.62 2.86 -20.26
N GLN A 337 -25.17 2.77 -19.09
CA GLN A 337 -24.50 2.28 -17.90
C GLN A 337 -24.18 0.78 -18.00
N VAL A 338 -23.00 0.43 -17.55
CA VAL A 338 -22.52 -0.94 -17.27
C VAL A 338 -21.95 -0.93 -15.87
N PHE A 339 -22.62 -1.59 -14.96
CA PHE A 339 -22.17 -1.68 -13.59
C PHE A 339 -21.05 -2.70 -13.47
N VAL A 340 -19.95 -2.31 -12.83
CA VAL A 340 -18.78 -3.15 -12.52
C VAL A 340 -18.67 -3.22 -11.01
N GLY A 341 -19.15 -4.32 -10.45
CA GLY A 341 -19.13 -4.56 -9.02
C GLY A 341 -17.80 -5.14 -8.53
N GLU A 342 -17.62 -5.13 -7.21
CA GLU A 342 -16.52 -5.82 -6.55
C GLU A 342 -16.63 -7.34 -6.83
N PRO A 343 -15.54 -8.01 -7.24
CA PRO A 343 -15.55 -9.46 -7.46
C PRO A 343 -15.63 -10.19 -6.11
N SER A 344 -16.09 -11.44 -6.16
CA SER A 344 -16.07 -12.32 -4.99
C SER A 344 -14.62 -12.68 -4.60
N VAL A 345 -14.44 -13.19 -3.38
CA VAL A 345 -13.13 -13.70 -2.93
C VAL A 345 -12.64 -14.82 -3.86
N GLU A 346 -13.54 -15.72 -4.28
CA GLU A 346 -13.22 -16.82 -5.20
C GLU A 346 -12.77 -16.32 -6.58
N ASP A 347 -13.49 -15.33 -7.14
CA ASP A 347 -13.10 -14.70 -8.40
C ASP A 347 -11.76 -13.96 -8.27
N THR A 348 -11.54 -13.31 -7.11
CA THR A 348 -10.27 -12.61 -6.83
C THR A 348 -9.10 -13.58 -6.77
N VAL A 349 -9.24 -14.74 -6.12
CA VAL A 349 -8.20 -15.78 -6.13
C VAL A 349 -7.90 -16.24 -7.56
N ALA A 350 -8.94 -16.42 -8.39
CA ALA A 350 -8.72 -16.77 -9.79
C ALA A 350 -7.97 -15.67 -10.56
N ILE A 351 -8.30 -14.40 -10.32
CA ILE A 351 -7.58 -13.25 -10.89
C ILE A 351 -6.11 -13.26 -10.45
N LEU A 352 -5.86 -13.38 -9.15
CA LEU A 352 -4.50 -13.42 -8.60
C LEU A 352 -3.67 -14.56 -9.20
N ARG A 353 -4.23 -15.77 -9.33
CA ARG A 353 -3.57 -16.90 -9.99
C ARG A 353 -3.19 -16.60 -11.45
N GLY A 354 -4.03 -15.82 -12.13
CA GLY A 354 -3.76 -15.45 -13.53
C GLY A 354 -2.63 -14.43 -13.68
N ILE A 355 -2.48 -13.52 -12.73
CA ILE A 355 -1.46 -12.47 -12.79
C ILE A 355 -0.16 -12.84 -12.06
N ALA A 356 -0.21 -13.78 -11.09
CA ALA A 356 0.94 -14.18 -10.28
C ALA A 356 2.22 -14.47 -11.09
N PRO A 357 2.19 -15.18 -12.24
CA PRO A 357 3.41 -15.43 -13.01
C PRO A 357 4.13 -14.16 -13.48
N LYS A 358 3.40 -13.07 -13.74
CA LYS A 358 4.00 -11.78 -14.12
C LYS A 358 4.68 -11.09 -12.95
N TYR A 359 4.05 -11.13 -11.76
CA TYR A 359 4.64 -10.61 -10.53
C TYR A 359 5.86 -11.42 -10.10
N GLU A 360 5.81 -12.74 -10.21
CA GLU A 360 6.97 -13.61 -9.98
C GLU A 360 8.15 -13.28 -10.92
N ALA A 361 7.86 -13.04 -12.19
CA ALA A 361 8.87 -12.65 -13.17
C ALA A 361 9.44 -11.24 -12.91
N HIS A 362 8.59 -10.30 -12.43
CA HIS A 362 9.00 -8.93 -12.13
C HIS A 362 9.89 -8.87 -10.90
N HIS A 363 9.43 -9.41 -9.78
CA HIS A 363 10.16 -9.39 -8.51
C HIS A 363 11.22 -10.49 -8.39
N LYS A 364 11.21 -11.48 -9.28
CA LYS A 364 12.11 -12.66 -9.27
C LYS A 364 11.98 -13.49 -7.99
N VAL A 365 10.77 -13.61 -7.48
CA VAL A 365 10.40 -14.39 -6.30
C VAL A 365 9.35 -15.43 -6.65
N THR A 366 9.13 -16.40 -5.78
CA THR A 366 8.03 -17.37 -5.88
C THR A 366 6.86 -16.88 -5.08
N ILE A 367 5.64 -17.02 -5.60
CA ILE A 367 4.41 -16.69 -4.88
C ILE A 367 3.60 -17.98 -4.68
N GLY A 368 3.38 -18.36 -3.42
CA GLY A 368 2.61 -19.55 -3.07
C GLY A 368 1.13 -19.38 -3.36
N ASP A 369 0.43 -20.47 -3.68
CA ASP A 369 -1.04 -20.43 -3.84
C ASP A 369 -1.75 -20.08 -2.53
N ASP A 370 -1.20 -20.48 -1.41
CA ASP A 370 -1.61 -20.12 -0.06
C ASP A 370 -1.54 -18.60 0.17
N ALA A 371 -0.50 -17.92 -0.34
CA ALA A 371 -0.40 -16.46 -0.32
C ALA A 371 -1.51 -15.79 -1.13
N LEU A 372 -1.84 -16.29 -2.33
CA LEU A 372 -2.91 -15.73 -3.15
C LEU A 372 -4.28 -15.87 -2.49
N VAL A 373 -4.55 -17.02 -1.88
CA VAL A 373 -5.78 -17.25 -1.11
C VAL A 373 -5.82 -16.36 0.12
N ALA A 374 -4.70 -16.23 0.84
CA ALA A 374 -4.57 -15.35 1.99
C ALA A 374 -4.79 -13.88 1.59
N ALA A 375 -4.17 -13.40 0.51
CA ALA A 375 -4.32 -12.03 0.03
C ALA A 375 -5.78 -11.68 -0.27
N ALA A 376 -6.51 -12.53 -0.97
CA ALA A 376 -7.93 -12.32 -1.25
C ALA A 376 -8.79 -12.35 0.02
N THR A 377 -8.55 -13.31 0.90
CA THR A 377 -9.38 -13.53 2.10
C THR A 377 -9.11 -12.46 3.17
N LEU A 378 -7.82 -12.21 3.47
CA LEU A 378 -7.42 -11.27 4.50
C LEU A 378 -7.71 -9.83 4.09
N SER A 379 -7.46 -9.45 2.81
CA SER A 379 -7.80 -8.12 2.34
C SER A 379 -9.31 -7.87 2.39
N ASN A 380 -10.13 -8.85 2.00
CA ASN A 380 -11.58 -8.72 2.08
C ASN A 380 -12.06 -8.53 3.52
N ARG A 381 -11.44 -9.24 4.45
CA ARG A 381 -11.83 -9.22 5.87
C ARG A 381 -11.30 -7.98 6.61
N TYR A 382 -10.05 -7.58 6.34
CA TYR A 382 -9.32 -6.62 7.17
C TYR A 382 -9.14 -5.24 6.52
N ILE A 383 -9.30 -5.11 5.21
CA ILE A 383 -9.13 -3.84 4.50
C ILE A 383 -10.48 -3.39 3.95
N SER A 384 -11.20 -2.55 4.71
CA SER A 384 -12.55 -2.07 4.36
C SER A 384 -12.55 -0.82 3.46
N GLY A 385 -11.46 -0.04 3.43
CA GLY A 385 -11.38 1.23 2.69
C GLY A 385 -11.08 1.10 1.20
N ARG A 386 -10.83 -0.10 0.68
CA ARG A 386 -10.49 -0.40 -0.72
C ARG A 386 -11.25 -1.62 -1.19
N GLN A 387 -11.40 -1.78 -2.51
CA GLN A 387 -12.18 -2.85 -3.11
C GLN A 387 -11.29 -3.97 -3.67
N LEU A 388 -11.84 -5.18 -3.74
CA LEU A 388 -11.24 -6.26 -4.51
C LEU A 388 -11.40 -5.97 -6.02
N PRO A 389 -10.46 -6.42 -6.89
CA PRO A 389 -9.25 -7.17 -6.56
C PRO A 389 -8.05 -6.32 -6.18
N ASP A 390 -8.13 -4.99 -6.31
CA ASP A 390 -7.02 -4.03 -6.19
C ASP A 390 -6.24 -4.21 -4.87
N LYS A 391 -6.95 -4.20 -3.73
CA LYS A 391 -6.34 -4.38 -2.42
C LYS A 391 -5.60 -5.73 -2.25
N ALA A 392 -6.07 -6.78 -2.91
CA ALA A 392 -5.43 -8.09 -2.85
C ALA A 392 -4.21 -8.18 -3.78
N ILE A 393 -4.27 -7.52 -4.94
CA ILE A 393 -3.14 -7.39 -5.87
C ILE A 393 -2.00 -6.62 -5.21
N ASP A 394 -2.30 -5.48 -4.58
CA ASP A 394 -1.31 -4.66 -3.90
C ASP A 394 -0.63 -5.42 -2.75
N LEU A 395 -1.37 -6.23 -1.98
CA LEU A 395 -0.76 -7.07 -0.95
C LEU A 395 0.24 -8.08 -1.51
N VAL A 396 -0.10 -8.71 -2.63
CA VAL A 396 0.80 -9.66 -3.29
C VAL A 396 2.03 -8.94 -3.85
N ASP A 397 1.84 -7.77 -4.46
CA ASP A 397 2.93 -6.95 -5.00
C ASP A 397 3.88 -6.49 -3.90
N GLU A 398 3.34 -5.96 -2.81
CA GLU A 398 4.14 -5.49 -1.67
C GLU A 398 4.86 -6.63 -0.95
N ALA A 399 4.19 -7.78 -0.73
CA ALA A 399 4.84 -8.94 -0.14
C ALA A 399 5.96 -9.50 -1.03
N ALA A 400 5.76 -9.53 -2.34
CA ALA A 400 6.80 -9.92 -3.29
C ALA A 400 7.98 -8.93 -3.32
N ALA A 401 7.69 -7.62 -3.23
CA ALA A 401 8.71 -6.59 -3.12
C ALA A 401 9.49 -6.67 -1.79
N HIS A 402 8.78 -6.94 -0.67
CA HIS A 402 9.38 -7.11 0.65
C HIS A 402 10.34 -8.30 0.67
N LEU A 403 9.88 -9.47 0.21
CA LEU A 403 10.72 -10.66 0.09
C LEU A 403 11.93 -10.40 -0.83
N ARG A 404 11.75 -9.69 -1.95
CA ARG A 404 12.85 -9.32 -2.83
C ARG A 404 13.87 -8.43 -2.13
N MET A 405 13.41 -7.47 -1.33
CA MET A 405 14.28 -6.60 -0.53
C MET A 405 15.05 -7.39 0.52
N GLU A 406 14.40 -8.36 1.20
CA GLU A 406 15.07 -9.24 2.15
C GLU A 406 16.15 -10.10 1.50
N LEU A 407 15.85 -10.68 0.32
CA LEU A 407 16.83 -11.45 -0.47
C LEU A 407 18.02 -10.59 -0.95
N ASP A 408 17.82 -9.29 -1.19
CA ASP A 408 18.89 -8.39 -1.60
C ASP A 408 19.65 -7.79 -0.41
N SER A 409 19.02 -7.69 0.75
CA SER A 409 19.58 -7.15 1.99
C SER A 409 20.27 -8.24 2.82
N SER A 410 21.26 -7.86 3.57
CA SER A 410 21.93 -8.79 4.50
C SER A 410 20.99 -9.12 5.67
N PRO A 411 20.77 -10.39 6.03
CA PRO A 411 19.96 -10.76 7.19
C PRO A 411 20.42 -10.07 8.48
N GLU A 412 19.47 -9.81 9.38
CA GLU A 412 19.71 -9.06 10.63
C GLU A 412 20.81 -9.72 11.47
N GLU A 413 20.83 -11.04 11.54
CA GLU A 413 21.86 -11.79 12.26
C GLU A 413 23.30 -11.51 11.75
N ILE A 414 23.45 -11.39 10.42
CA ILE A 414 24.75 -11.07 9.79
C ILE A 414 25.13 -9.63 10.11
N ASP A 415 24.17 -8.70 10.07
CA ASP A 415 24.42 -7.28 10.36
C ASP A 415 24.74 -7.06 11.85
N GLU A 416 24.05 -7.77 12.74
CA GLU A 416 24.34 -7.71 14.17
C GLU A 416 25.74 -8.26 14.50
N LEU A 417 26.08 -9.44 13.99
CA LEU A 417 27.43 -10.00 14.15
C LEU A 417 28.48 -9.10 13.54
N ARG A 418 28.24 -8.49 12.38
CA ARG A 418 29.15 -7.50 11.78
C ARG A 418 29.40 -6.34 12.74
N ARG A 419 28.33 -5.73 13.29
CA ARG A 419 28.44 -4.63 14.25
C ARG A 419 29.19 -5.04 15.53
N GLN A 420 28.97 -6.27 16.00
CA GLN A 420 29.71 -6.79 17.16
C GLN A 420 31.19 -6.95 16.85
N VAL A 421 31.54 -7.56 15.71
CA VAL A 421 32.94 -7.70 15.27
C VAL A 421 33.62 -6.34 15.08
N ASP A 422 32.94 -5.38 14.48
CA ASP A 422 33.47 -4.04 14.26
C ASP A 422 33.68 -3.30 15.60
N ARG A 423 32.76 -3.45 16.57
CA ARG A 423 32.91 -2.91 17.92
C ARG A 423 34.13 -3.49 18.62
N LEU A 424 34.32 -4.83 18.59
CA LEU A 424 35.48 -5.48 19.17
C LEU A 424 36.79 -5.07 18.50
N LYS A 425 36.78 -4.90 17.17
CA LYS A 425 37.93 -4.38 16.43
C LYS A 425 38.25 -2.93 16.80
N MET A 426 37.26 -2.10 17.05
CA MET A 426 37.47 -0.73 17.54
C MET A 426 38.05 -0.73 18.95
N GLU A 427 37.54 -1.59 19.86
CA GLU A 427 38.09 -1.75 21.22
C GLU A 427 39.54 -2.20 21.16
N LYS A 428 39.87 -3.20 20.35
CA LYS A 428 41.23 -3.65 20.08
C LYS A 428 42.13 -2.53 19.56
N SER A 429 41.64 -1.76 18.59
CA SER A 429 42.39 -0.62 18.04
C SER A 429 42.63 0.49 19.07
N TYR A 430 41.68 0.73 19.96
CA TYR A 430 41.80 1.68 21.05
C TYR A 430 42.85 1.21 22.08
N LEU A 431 42.84 -0.06 22.51
CA LEU A 431 43.82 -0.63 23.40
C LEU A 431 45.24 -0.54 22.86
N LEU A 432 45.41 -0.71 21.55
CA LEU A 432 46.69 -0.63 20.86
C LEU A 432 47.11 0.80 20.48
N GLY A 433 46.30 1.84 20.85
CA GLY A 433 46.64 3.24 20.57
C GLY A 433 46.51 3.61 19.08
N ASN A 434 45.60 2.98 18.32
CA ASN A 434 45.36 3.20 16.88
C ASN A 434 46.65 3.04 16.02
N PRO A 435 47.27 1.88 16.01
CA PRO A 435 48.50 1.67 15.27
C PRO A 435 48.30 1.83 13.76
N LYS A 436 49.19 2.54 13.08
CA LYS A 436 49.09 2.81 11.63
C LYS A 436 49.51 1.62 10.73
N ASN A 437 50.12 0.61 11.28
CA ASN A 437 50.57 -0.62 10.58
C ASN A 437 50.88 -1.75 11.59
N ASP A 438 51.00 -2.98 11.10
CA ASP A 438 51.19 -4.20 11.93
C ASP A 438 52.42 -4.13 12.84
N LYS A 439 53.53 -3.54 12.37
CA LYS A 439 54.76 -3.39 13.20
C LYS A 439 54.58 -2.41 14.35
N ALA A 440 53.69 -1.42 14.19
CA ALA A 440 53.32 -0.49 15.26
C ALA A 440 52.40 -1.15 16.27
N ALA A 441 51.52 -2.05 15.80
CA ALA A 441 50.67 -2.86 16.66
C ALA A 441 51.49 -3.84 17.54
N GLU A 442 52.42 -4.57 16.94
CA GLU A 442 53.35 -5.49 17.70
C GLU A 442 54.17 -4.75 18.77
N LYS A 443 54.59 -3.51 18.45
CA LYS A 443 55.33 -2.70 19.44
C LYS A 443 54.41 -2.19 20.56
N ALA A 444 53.19 -1.76 20.22
CA ALA A 444 52.19 -1.31 21.20
C ALA A 444 51.77 -2.46 22.12
N GLU A 445 51.59 -3.66 21.57
CA GLU A 445 51.26 -4.88 22.33
C GLU A 445 52.37 -5.24 23.33
N ALA A 446 53.68 -5.10 22.96
CA ALA A 446 54.80 -5.34 23.85
C ALA A 446 54.87 -4.36 25.02
N GLU A 447 54.34 -3.16 24.88
CA GLU A 447 54.36 -2.07 25.88
C GLU A 447 53.12 -2.11 26.82
N LEU A 448 52.14 -3.00 26.60
CA LEU A 448 50.97 -3.16 27.45
C LEU A 448 51.32 -3.83 28.79
N ASP A 449 50.54 -3.48 29.83
CA ASP A 449 50.59 -4.22 31.09
C ASP A 449 49.94 -5.61 30.98
N ASP A 450 50.14 -6.46 31.99
CA ASP A 450 49.70 -7.85 31.94
C ASP A 450 48.17 -7.98 31.85
N SER A 451 47.42 -7.07 32.54
CA SER A 451 45.94 -7.04 32.47
C SER A 451 45.40 -6.64 31.08
N ALA A 452 46.08 -5.68 30.41
CA ALA A 452 45.71 -5.29 29.04
C ALA A 452 46.10 -6.34 28.01
N LYS A 453 47.17 -7.15 28.26
CA LYS A 453 47.53 -8.29 27.41
C LYS A 453 46.51 -9.42 27.52
N ASP A 454 46.04 -9.75 28.72
CA ASP A 454 44.97 -10.74 28.93
C ASP A 454 43.70 -10.30 28.22
N ARG A 455 43.27 -9.04 28.38
CA ARG A 455 42.11 -8.49 27.65
C ARG A 455 42.29 -8.52 26.14
N LEU A 456 43.49 -8.24 25.63
CA LEU A 456 43.81 -8.29 24.20
C LEU A 456 43.73 -9.73 23.67
N ALA A 457 44.17 -10.72 24.44
CA ALA A 457 44.04 -12.13 24.10
C ALA A 457 42.56 -12.56 24.00
N ASP A 458 41.77 -12.19 25.00
CA ASP A 458 40.29 -12.44 25.00
C ASP A 458 39.62 -11.79 23.79
N LEU A 459 39.93 -10.53 23.52
CA LEU A 459 39.38 -9.80 22.36
C LEU A 459 39.77 -10.46 21.04
N ASN A 460 41.03 -10.94 20.91
CA ASN A 460 41.45 -11.63 19.70
C ASN A 460 40.70 -12.95 19.51
N GLN A 461 40.43 -13.69 20.57
CA GLN A 461 39.65 -14.91 20.52
C GLN A 461 38.19 -14.62 20.17
N GLU A 462 37.56 -13.66 20.86
CA GLU A 462 36.18 -13.25 20.54
C GLU A 462 36.02 -12.74 19.09
N ILE A 463 36.99 -11.97 18.58
CA ILE A 463 36.99 -11.49 17.18
C ILE A 463 37.15 -12.69 16.23
N ALA A 464 38.01 -13.64 16.53
CA ALA A 464 38.23 -14.83 15.70
C ALA A 464 36.94 -15.67 15.63
N ASP A 465 36.37 -16.02 16.80
CA ASP A 465 35.16 -16.84 16.91
C ASP A 465 33.93 -16.17 16.19
N LYS A 466 33.74 -14.86 16.45
CA LYS A 466 32.62 -14.13 15.80
C LYS A 466 32.86 -13.90 14.31
N SER A 467 34.15 -13.70 13.89
CA SER A 467 34.47 -13.54 12.47
C SER A 467 34.31 -14.86 11.71
N GLU A 468 34.60 -16.00 12.31
CA GLU A 468 34.37 -17.32 11.73
C GLU A 468 32.86 -17.56 11.54
N LYS A 469 32.05 -17.30 12.58
CA LYS A 469 30.60 -17.40 12.50
C LYS A 469 30.03 -16.46 11.40
N LEU A 470 30.50 -15.21 11.38
CA LEU A 470 30.10 -14.23 10.39
C LEU A 470 30.40 -14.68 8.95
N ASN A 471 31.62 -15.24 8.75
CA ASN A 471 32.04 -15.74 7.44
C ASN A 471 31.23 -16.97 7.03
N GLY A 472 30.91 -17.87 7.95
CA GLY A 472 30.07 -19.03 7.72
C GLY A 472 28.64 -18.64 7.31
N LEU A 473 28.01 -17.71 8.06
CA LEU A 473 26.67 -17.20 7.74
C LEU A 473 26.66 -16.44 6.42
N LYS A 474 27.68 -15.62 6.12
CA LYS A 474 27.81 -14.94 4.83
C LYS A 474 27.92 -15.91 3.67
N ALA A 475 28.73 -16.94 3.79
CA ALA A 475 28.90 -17.93 2.73
C ALA A 475 27.59 -18.69 2.46
N ARG A 476 26.84 -19.00 3.51
CA ARG A 476 25.51 -19.60 3.40
C ARG A 476 24.53 -18.66 2.72
N TRP A 477 24.44 -17.41 3.18
CA TRP A 477 23.57 -16.40 2.60
C TRP A 477 23.90 -16.11 1.13
N ASP A 478 25.18 -15.97 0.76
CA ASP A 478 25.60 -15.79 -0.63
C ASP A 478 25.21 -17.00 -1.51
N ALA A 479 25.24 -18.21 -0.98
CA ALA A 479 24.83 -19.42 -1.69
C ALA A 479 23.30 -19.44 -1.90
N GLU A 480 22.50 -19.16 -0.87
CA GLU A 480 21.04 -19.05 -0.94
C GLU A 480 20.63 -17.93 -1.92
N LYS A 481 21.21 -16.75 -1.81
CA LYS A 481 20.94 -15.60 -2.70
C LYS A 481 21.23 -15.90 -4.18
N ASN A 482 22.32 -16.59 -4.46
CA ASN A 482 22.68 -16.97 -5.83
C ASN A 482 21.71 -18.02 -6.41
N GLY A 483 21.22 -18.94 -5.57
CA GLY A 483 20.20 -19.91 -5.92
C GLY A 483 18.89 -19.22 -6.33
N HIS A 484 18.35 -18.38 -5.46
CA HIS A 484 17.11 -17.62 -5.73
C HIS A 484 17.22 -16.72 -6.97
N ASN A 485 18.34 -16.02 -7.15
CA ASN A 485 18.54 -15.19 -8.33
C ASN A 485 18.52 -16.01 -9.63
N ARG A 486 19.11 -17.22 -9.61
CA ARG A 486 19.10 -18.13 -10.76
C ARG A 486 17.67 -18.59 -11.10
N ILE A 487 16.87 -18.96 -10.10
CA ILE A 487 15.47 -19.35 -10.28
C ILE A 487 14.66 -18.16 -10.82
N GLY A 488 14.84 -16.97 -10.26
CA GLY A 488 14.20 -15.75 -10.72
C GLY A 488 14.51 -15.41 -12.18
N ASP A 489 15.78 -15.54 -12.61
CA ASP A 489 16.18 -15.30 -13.99
C ASP A 489 15.58 -16.35 -14.95
N LEU A 490 15.48 -17.61 -14.53
CA LEU A 490 14.83 -18.67 -15.30
C LEU A 490 13.32 -18.43 -15.45
N ARG A 491 12.64 -17.95 -14.41
CA ARG A 491 11.22 -17.60 -14.47
C ARG A 491 10.95 -16.42 -15.38
N LYS A 492 11.80 -15.39 -15.33
CA LYS A 492 11.72 -14.27 -16.27
C LYS A 492 11.86 -14.75 -17.71
N LYS A 493 12.83 -15.63 -17.97
CA LYS A 493 13.02 -16.21 -19.30
C LYS A 493 11.83 -17.07 -19.75
N LEU A 494 11.20 -17.78 -18.82
CA LEU A 494 9.97 -18.55 -19.06
C LEU A 494 8.82 -17.65 -19.50
N ASP A 495 8.63 -16.52 -18.83
CA ASP A 495 7.59 -15.53 -19.16
C ASP A 495 7.84 -14.89 -20.54
N GLU A 496 9.09 -14.52 -20.83
CA GLU A 496 9.48 -14.03 -22.15
C GLU A 496 9.18 -15.05 -23.25
N LEU A 497 9.45 -16.34 -23.02
CA LEU A 497 9.16 -17.42 -23.98
C LEU A 497 7.66 -17.65 -24.16
N ARG A 498 6.87 -17.58 -23.11
CA ARG A 498 5.40 -17.65 -23.19
C ARG A 498 4.84 -16.51 -24.03
N THR A 499 5.29 -15.29 -23.78
CA THR A 499 4.89 -14.10 -24.54
C THR A 499 5.28 -14.24 -26.03
N GLN A 500 6.47 -14.79 -26.31
CA GLN A 500 6.91 -15.05 -27.70
C GLN A 500 6.08 -16.16 -28.38
N ALA A 501 5.77 -17.24 -27.67
CA ALA A 501 4.96 -18.33 -28.19
C ALA A 501 3.55 -17.85 -28.57
N GLU A 502 2.91 -17.09 -27.71
CA GLU A 502 1.61 -16.48 -27.98
C GLU A 502 1.66 -15.49 -29.15
N LYS A 503 2.74 -14.72 -29.28
CA LYS A 503 2.94 -13.80 -30.39
C LYS A 503 3.01 -14.56 -31.71
N TYR A 504 3.84 -15.62 -31.81
CA TYR A 504 3.96 -16.45 -33.02
C TYR A 504 2.65 -17.18 -33.37
N GLU A 505 1.90 -17.60 -32.35
CA GLU A 505 0.59 -18.21 -32.56
C GLU A 505 -0.39 -17.20 -33.18
N ARG A 506 -0.43 -15.97 -32.71
CA ARG A 506 -1.25 -14.88 -33.26
C ARG A 506 -0.80 -14.47 -34.70
N GLU A 507 0.50 -14.52 -34.99
CA GLU A 507 1.07 -14.24 -36.30
C GLU A 507 0.84 -15.41 -37.30
N GLY A 508 0.33 -16.56 -36.82
CA GLY A 508 0.06 -17.75 -37.59
C GLY A 508 1.30 -18.62 -37.86
N ASP A 509 2.44 -18.32 -37.24
CA ASP A 509 3.66 -19.13 -37.29
C ASP A 509 3.60 -20.26 -36.26
N LEU A 510 2.70 -21.21 -36.51
CA LEU A 510 2.46 -22.34 -35.60
C LEU A 510 3.70 -23.24 -35.43
N ALA A 511 4.65 -23.19 -36.38
CA ALA A 511 5.87 -23.98 -36.27
C ALA A 511 6.79 -23.42 -35.16
N LYS A 512 6.98 -22.10 -35.10
CA LYS A 512 7.79 -21.47 -34.07
C LYS A 512 7.09 -21.52 -32.72
N SER A 513 5.77 -21.24 -32.66
CA SER A 513 4.99 -21.38 -31.44
C SER A 513 5.09 -22.78 -30.86
N SER A 514 4.94 -23.83 -31.68
CA SER A 514 5.10 -25.24 -31.26
C SER A 514 6.51 -25.56 -30.78
N ALA A 515 7.55 -25.03 -31.43
CA ALA A 515 8.95 -25.25 -31.02
C ALA A 515 9.22 -24.68 -29.62
N ILE A 516 8.67 -23.51 -29.34
CA ILE A 516 8.77 -22.87 -27.99
C ILE A 516 7.93 -23.65 -26.99
N ASN A 517 6.65 -23.91 -27.26
CA ASN A 517 5.72 -24.52 -26.30
C ASN A 517 6.08 -25.97 -25.95
N TYR A 518 6.57 -26.77 -26.92
CA TYR A 518 6.90 -28.18 -26.70
C TYR A 518 8.41 -28.46 -26.57
N GLY A 519 9.25 -27.48 -26.85
CA GLY A 519 10.71 -27.62 -26.78
C GLY A 519 11.33 -26.77 -25.68
N GLU A 520 11.28 -25.43 -25.79
CA GLU A 520 12.02 -24.51 -24.91
C GLU A 520 11.36 -24.34 -23.55
N ILE A 521 10.05 -24.17 -23.49
CA ILE A 521 9.31 -24.01 -22.23
C ILE A 521 9.48 -25.23 -21.31
N PRO A 522 9.27 -26.51 -21.77
CA PRO A 522 9.50 -27.67 -20.91
C PRO A 522 10.94 -27.82 -20.46
N ALA A 523 11.92 -27.40 -21.31
CA ALA A 523 13.33 -27.43 -20.93
C ALA A 523 13.62 -26.48 -19.75
N ILE A 524 13.15 -25.24 -19.85
CA ILE A 524 13.30 -24.24 -18.77
C ILE A 524 12.54 -24.65 -17.50
N GLN A 525 11.32 -25.19 -17.63
CA GLN A 525 10.57 -25.71 -16.49
C GLN A 525 11.31 -26.83 -15.75
N LYS A 526 11.99 -27.68 -16.51
CA LYS A 526 12.83 -28.75 -15.95
C LYS A 526 14.07 -28.18 -15.26
N GLU A 527 14.68 -27.12 -15.80
CA GLU A 527 15.79 -26.43 -15.18
C GLU A 527 15.36 -25.76 -13.87
N ILE A 528 14.19 -25.13 -13.82
CA ILE A 528 13.61 -24.54 -12.61
C ILE A 528 13.39 -25.63 -11.56
N ALA A 529 12.70 -26.71 -11.90
CA ALA A 529 12.45 -27.81 -10.96
C ALA A 529 13.75 -28.47 -10.44
N GLN A 530 14.80 -28.52 -11.28
CA GLN A 530 16.11 -29.02 -10.85
C GLN A 530 16.82 -28.02 -9.93
N ALA A 531 16.68 -26.71 -10.17
CA ALA A 531 17.26 -25.68 -9.33
C ALA A 531 16.56 -25.64 -7.96
N GLU A 532 15.22 -25.69 -7.93
CA GLU A 532 14.44 -25.79 -6.69
C GLU A 532 14.77 -27.04 -5.88
N LYS A 533 14.95 -28.18 -6.55
CA LYS A 533 15.38 -29.42 -5.89
C LYS A 533 16.80 -29.32 -5.32
N ASN A 534 17.72 -28.72 -6.04
CA ASN A 534 19.10 -28.50 -5.58
C ASN A 534 19.14 -27.53 -4.38
N GLU A 535 18.25 -26.52 -4.33
CA GLU A 535 18.08 -25.63 -3.17
C GLU A 535 17.57 -26.40 -1.96
N ALA A 536 16.53 -27.20 -2.11
CA ALA A 536 16.00 -28.04 -1.04
C ALA A 536 17.02 -29.07 -0.51
N GLU A 537 17.87 -29.63 -1.40
CA GLU A 537 18.92 -30.59 -1.02
C GLU A 537 20.15 -29.91 -0.40
N SER A 538 20.47 -28.67 -0.74
CA SER A 538 21.63 -27.94 -0.15
C SER A 538 21.37 -27.41 1.26
N GLY A 539 20.09 -27.30 1.67
CA GLY A 539 19.69 -26.96 3.05
C GLY A 539 19.86 -28.11 4.07
N GLY A 540 20.11 -29.35 3.64
CA GLY A 540 19.97 -30.53 4.47
C GLY A 540 21.13 -31.51 4.50
N ALA A 541 22.36 -31.10 4.85
CA ALA A 541 23.35 -32.08 5.24
C ALA A 541 24.27 -31.52 6.32
N ASP A 542 24.18 -32.07 7.51
CA ASP A 542 25.13 -32.10 8.64
C ASP A 542 24.89 -31.21 9.88
N ASN A 543 23.75 -30.47 10.05
CA ASN A 543 23.50 -29.89 11.39
C ASN A 543 22.02 -29.93 11.76
N ALA A 544 21.69 -30.38 12.94
CA ALA A 544 20.34 -30.45 13.52
C ALA A 544 19.65 -29.08 13.74
N ASN A 545 20.30 -27.98 13.34
CA ASN A 545 19.78 -26.59 13.31
C ASN A 545 19.75 -26.00 11.88
N ALA A 546 19.93 -26.81 10.82
CA ALA A 546 20.09 -26.33 9.44
C ALA A 546 18.79 -26.34 8.61
N ASP A 547 17.65 -26.66 9.23
CA ASP A 547 16.38 -26.86 8.51
C ASP A 547 15.58 -25.57 8.20
N VAL A 548 16.03 -24.41 8.69
CA VAL A 548 15.33 -23.15 8.39
C VAL A 548 16.17 -22.29 7.46
N PRO A 549 15.68 -21.93 6.24
CA PRO A 549 16.35 -20.97 5.38
C PRO A 549 16.59 -19.63 6.11
N MET A 550 17.67 -18.92 5.78
CA MET A 550 17.93 -17.60 6.39
C MET A 550 16.95 -16.54 5.92
N VAL A 551 16.38 -16.71 4.73
CA VAL A 551 15.34 -15.87 4.15
C VAL A 551 14.27 -16.80 3.58
N PRO A 552 12.97 -16.46 3.68
CA PRO A 552 11.91 -17.22 3.05
C PRO A 552 12.18 -17.45 1.57
N ASP A 553 11.87 -18.65 1.06
CA ASP A 553 12.08 -19.02 -0.35
C ASP A 553 10.94 -18.56 -1.26
N ARG A 554 9.80 -18.23 -0.67
CA ARG A 554 8.59 -17.82 -1.37
C ARG A 554 7.74 -16.89 -0.50
N VAL A 555 6.89 -16.13 -1.16
CA VAL A 555 5.79 -15.43 -0.51
C VAL A 555 4.73 -16.46 -0.12
N ASP A 556 4.41 -16.53 1.15
CA ASP A 556 3.41 -17.44 1.74
C ASP A 556 2.27 -16.66 2.42
N ALA A 557 1.37 -17.38 3.08
CA ALA A 557 0.25 -16.77 3.80
C ALA A 557 0.71 -15.89 4.98
N ASP A 558 1.82 -16.23 5.62
CA ASP A 558 2.37 -15.49 6.75
C ASP A 558 2.98 -14.15 6.28
N SER A 559 3.67 -14.14 5.14
CA SER A 559 4.17 -12.91 4.49
C SER A 559 3.02 -11.93 4.17
N ILE A 560 1.91 -12.43 3.63
CA ILE A 560 0.72 -11.60 3.38
C ILE A 560 0.10 -11.09 4.68
N ALA A 561 0.05 -11.92 5.71
CA ALA A 561 -0.49 -11.55 7.01
C ALA A 561 0.36 -10.45 7.67
N GLU A 562 1.68 -10.47 7.49
CA GLU A 562 2.59 -9.43 7.95
C GLU A 562 2.29 -8.08 7.30
N ILE A 563 2.18 -8.02 5.96
CA ILE A 563 1.82 -6.80 5.25
C ILE A 563 0.44 -6.28 5.67
N VAL A 564 -0.55 -7.17 5.82
CA VAL A 564 -1.86 -6.77 6.34
C VAL A 564 -1.75 -6.20 7.75
N SER A 565 -0.86 -6.74 8.60
CA SER A 565 -0.59 -6.21 9.94
C SER A 565 0.00 -4.81 9.89
N ASP A 566 0.93 -4.56 8.98
CA ASP A 566 1.55 -3.25 8.80
C ASP A 566 0.54 -2.20 8.32
N TRP A 567 -0.33 -2.55 7.38
CA TRP A 567 -1.34 -1.63 6.86
C TRP A 567 -2.46 -1.32 7.85
N THR A 568 -2.87 -2.32 8.62
CA THR A 568 -4.04 -2.21 9.50
C THR A 568 -3.69 -1.98 10.96
N GLY A 569 -2.44 -2.25 11.35
CA GLY A 569 -1.99 -2.28 12.75
C GLY A 569 -2.52 -3.49 13.54
N ILE A 570 -3.03 -4.52 12.85
CA ILE A 570 -3.58 -5.73 13.47
C ILE A 570 -2.55 -6.85 13.36
N PRO A 571 -2.15 -7.52 14.43
CA PRO A 571 -1.14 -8.59 14.37
C PRO A 571 -1.69 -9.87 13.73
N VAL A 572 -2.02 -9.81 12.42
CA VAL A 572 -2.67 -10.90 11.66
C VAL A 572 -1.79 -12.15 11.58
N GLY A 573 -0.47 -11.99 11.47
CA GLY A 573 0.46 -13.13 11.42
C GLY A 573 0.43 -13.98 12.69
N ARG A 574 0.30 -13.37 13.85
CA ARG A 574 0.12 -14.09 15.13
C ARG A 574 -1.26 -14.72 15.27
N LEU A 575 -2.25 -14.18 14.57
CA LEU A 575 -3.61 -14.71 14.57
C LEU A 575 -3.76 -16.01 13.78
N MET A 576 -2.87 -16.29 12.82
CA MET A 576 -2.96 -17.48 11.97
C MET A 576 -2.37 -18.75 12.62
N GLN A 577 -1.29 -18.62 13.39
CA GLN A 577 -0.50 -19.76 13.94
C GLN A 577 -0.82 -20.12 15.38
N GLY A 578 -1.97 -20.15 15.83
CA GLY A 578 -2.33 -20.55 17.21
C GLY A 578 -3.59 -19.88 17.71
N GLU A 579 -4.31 -19.21 16.83
CA GLU A 579 -5.55 -18.52 17.20
C GLU A 579 -6.55 -19.52 17.81
N ASN A 580 -6.67 -20.70 17.24
CA ASN A 580 -7.59 -21.73 17.76
C ASN A 580 -7.18 -22.21 19.16
N GLU A 581 -5.89 -22.41 19.40
CA GLU A 581 -5.38 -22.85 20.69
C GLU A 581 -5.44 -21.73 21.73
N LYS A 582 -5.05 -20.50 21.36
CA LYS A 582 -5.21 -19.33 22.23
C LYS A 582 -6.68 -19.06 22.58
N LEU A 583 -7.60 -19.15 21.61
CA LEU A 583 -9.03 -18.95 21.85
C LEU A 583 -9.62 -20.05 22.74
N LEU A 584 -9.10 -21.28 22.70
CA LEU A 584 -9.49 -22.35 23.61
C LEU A 584 -9.06 -22.09 25.05
N HIS A 585 -7.94 -21.38 25.28
CA HIS A 585 -7.39 -21.03 26.59
C HIS A 585 -7.64 -19.56 26.99
N MET A 586 -8.59 -18.90 26.34
CA MET A 586 -8.91 -17.48 26.55
C MET A 586 -9.29 -17.16 27.99
N GLU A 587 -10.07 -18.05 28.64
CA GLU A 587 -10.49 -17.86 30.03
C GLU A 587 -9.30 -17.88 30.99
N GLU A 588 -8.30 -18.70 30.75
CA GLU A 588 -7.09 -18.76 31.59
C GLU A 588 -6.28 -17.46 31.47
N TYR A 589 -6.18 -16.91 30.25
CA TYR A 589 -5.49 -15.66 29.99
C TYR A 589 -6.20 -14.48 30.64
N LEU A 590 -7.51 -14.35 30.41
CA LEU A 590 -8.31 -13.27 30.99
C LEU A 590 -8.39 -13.38 32.51
N GLY A 591 -8.45 -14.61 33.05
CA GLY A 591 -8.53 -14.89 34.49
C GLY A 591 -7.27 -14.54 35.28
N LYS A 592 -6.09 -14.51 34.63
CA LYS A 592 -4.85 -14.00 35.25
C LYS A 592 -4.92 -12.51 35.57
N ARG A 593 -5.72 -11.77 34.82
CA ARG A 593 -5.82 -10.31 34.92
C ARG A 593 -7.10 -9.84 35.60
N VAL A 594 -8.19 -10.57 35.40
CA VAL A 594 -9.51 -10.26 35.98
C VAL A 594 -9.89 -11.35 36.97
N ILE A 595 -9.69 -11.03 38.25
CA ILE A 595 -9.92 -11.99 39.35
C ILE A 595 -11.40 -12.04 39.72
N GLY A 596 -11.92 -13.23 39.98
CA GLY A 596 -13.23 -13.45 40.60
C GLY A 596 -14.45 -13.37 39.69
N GLN A 597 -14.30 -13.06 38.39
CA GLN A 597 -15.43 -12.85 37.47
C GLN A 597 -15.56 -13.97 36.43
N LYS A 598 -15.56 -15.25 36.88
CA LYS A 598 -15.53 -16.42 35.98
C LYS A 598 -16.68 -16.45 34.98
N GLU A 599 -17.91 -16.12 35.39
CA GLU A 599 -19.08 -16.11 34.51
C GLU A 599 -18.96 -15.03 33.44
N ALA A 600 -18.46 -13.84 33.80
CA ALA A 600 -18.25 -12.75 32.86
C ALA A 600 -17.17 -13.08 31.83
N ILE A 601 -16.07 -13.68 32.28
CA ILE A 601 -14.97 -14.12 31.40
C ILE A 601 -15.49 -15.18 30.44
N GLN A 602 -16.24 -16.18 30.92
CA GLN A 602 -16.77 -17.23 30.08
C GLN A 602 -17.76 -16.71 29.03
N ALA A 603 -18.70 -15.86 29.41
CA ALA A 603 -19.67 -15.25 28.52
C ALA A 603 -19.00 -14.49 27.35
N VAL A 604 -18.00 -13.70 27.67
CA VAL A 604 -17.22 -12.94 26.65
C VAL A 604 -16.42 -13.90 25.77
N SER A 605 -15.77 -14.90 26.36
CA SER A 605 -14.96 -15.89 25.61
C SER A 605 -15.80 -16.68 24.64
N ASP A 606 -17.00 -17.13 25.07
CA ASP A 606 -17.92 -17.89 24.22
C ASP A 606 -18.46 -17.05 23.04
N ALA A 607 -18.77 -15.78 23.26
CA ALA A 607 -19.21 -14.89 22.18
C ALA A 607 -18.10 -14.62 21.17
N VAL A 608 -16.89 -14.38 21.63
CA VAL A 608 -15.72 -14.20 20.75
C VAL A 608 -15.46 -15.46 19.94
N ARG A 609 -15.51 -16.65 20.56
CA ARG A 609 -15.36 -17.93 19.87
C ARG A 609 -16.43 -18.14 18.81
N ARG A 610 -17.71 -17.86 19.10
CA ARG A 610 -18.80 -17.94 18.11
C ARG A 610 -18.54 -17.06 16.89
N SER A 611 -18.10 -15.84 17.10
CA SER A 611 -17.77 -14.92 16.02
C SER A 611 -16.56 -15.40 15.20
N ARG A 612 -15.51 -15.85 15.87
CA ARG A 612 -14.30 -16.35 15.19
C ARG A 612 -14.51 -17.66 14.44
N ALA A 613 -15.39 -18.49 14.93
CA ALA A 613 -15.82 -19.73 14.25
C ALA A 613 -16.74 -19.47 13.03
N GLY A 614 -17.11 -18.21 12.74
CA GLY A 614 -17.99 -17.89 11.62
C GLY A 614 -19.45 -18.30 11.80
N ILE A 615 -19.88 -18.56 13.04
CA ILE A 615 -21.24 -18.98 13.37
C ILE A 615 -22.16 -17.78 13.66
N SER A 616 -21.58 -16.61 13.96
CA SER A 616 -22.31 -15.36 14.20
C SER A 616 -22.75 -14.72 12.87
N ASP A 617 -23.74 -13.81 12.95
CA ASP A 617 -24.17 -13.01 11.80
C ASP A 617 -23.02 -12.11 11.30
N PRO A 618 -22.58 -12.24 10.03
CA PRO A 618 -21.46 -11.48 9.50
C PRO A 618 -21.73 -9.97 9.37
N ASN A 619 -23.00 -9.55 9.50
CA ASN A 619 -23.39 -8.16 9.41
C ASN A 619 -23.44 -7.42 10.75
N ARG A 620 -23.20 -8.12 11.86
CA ARG A 620 -23.22 -7.54 13.21
C ARG A 620 -21.80 -7.39 13.77
N PRO A 621 -21.58 -6.55 14.79
CA PRO A 621 -20.32 -6.51 15.52
C PRO A 621 -19.89 -7.88 16.03
N THR A 622 -18.58 -8.09 16.17
CA THR A 622 -17.99 -9.34 16.69
C THR A 622 -18.58 -9.77 18.05
N GLY A 623 -18.97 -8.79 18.87
CA GLY A 623 -19.66 -9.02 20.13
C GLY A 623 -20.21 -7.72 20.71
N SER A 624 -21.33 -7.79 21.42
CA SER A 624 -21.99 -6.66 22.03
C SER A 624 -22.47 -7.02 23.45
N PHE A 625 -21.88 -6.36 24.45
CA PHE A 625 -22.05 -6.72 25.85
C PHE A 625 -22.51 -5.53 26.71
N LEU A 626 -23.39 -5.80 27.64
CA LEU A 626 -23.71 -4.87 28.74
C LEU A 626 -23.20 -5.42 30.06
N PHE A 627 -22.17 -4.80 30.63
CA PHE A 627 -21.56 -5.16 31.91
C PHE A 627 -22.28 -4.46 33.04
N LEU A 628 -22.94 -5.21 33.90
CA LEU A 628 -23.73 -4.73 35.04
C LEU A 628 -23.03 -5.07 36.35
N GLY A 629 -22.94 -4.12 37.29
CA GLY A 629 -22.36 -4.40 38.61
C GLY A 629 -21.78 -3.21 39.31
N PRO A 630 -21.33 -3.38 40.54
CA PRO A 630 -20.78 -2.30 41.38
C PRO A 630 -19.51 -1.68 40.74
N THR A 631 -19.11 -0.54 41.23
CA THR A 631 -17.84 0.10 40.86
C THR A 631 -16.66 -0.71 41.38
N GLY A 632 -15.56 -0.80 40.64
CA GLY A 632 -14.30 -1.41 41.09
C GLY A 632 -14.26 -2.93 41.12
N VAL A 633 -15.17 -3.64 40.46
CA VAL A 633 -15.21 -5.10 40.34
C VAL A 633 -14.53 -5.67 39.10
N GLY A 634 -13.92 -4.83 38.23
CA GLY A 634 -13.14 -5.29 37.10
C GLY A 634 -13.79 -5.10 35.70
N LYS A 635 -14.94 -4.41 35.58
CA LYS A 635 -15.63 -4.21 34.26
C LYS A 635 -14.72 -3.60 33.18
N THR A 636 -14.09 -2.49 33.49
CA THR A 636 -13.16 -1.82 32.57
C THR A 636 -11.87 -2.63 32.38
N GLU A 637 -11.43 -3.38 33.38
CA GLU A 637 -10.23 -4.23 33.28
C GLU A 637 -10.45 -5.41 32.37
N LEU A 638 -11.65 -6.01 32.35
CA LEU A 638 -12.00 -7.07 31.39
C LEU A 638 -11.98 -6.53 29.96
N ALA A 639 -12.47 -5.32 29.72
CA ALA A 639 -12.40 -4.69 28.41
C ALA A 639 -10.95 -4.47 27.94
N LYS A 640 -10.05 -4.05 28.84
CA LYS A 640 -8.61 -3.91 28.54
C LYS A 640 -7.94 -5.25 28.30
N ALA A 641 -8.20 -6.23 29.15
CA ALA A 641 -7.65 -7.57 29.00
C ALA A 641 -8.11 -8.21 27.68
N LEU A 642 -9.34 -7.93 27.26
CA LEU A 642 -9.87 -8.38 25.98
C LEU A 642 -9.18 -7.71 24.79
N ALA A 643 -8.93 -6.40 24.87
CA ALA A 643 -8.19 -5.68 23.83
C ALA A 643 -6.74 -6.19 23.70
N ASP A 644 -6.07 -6.38 24.84
CA ASP A 644 -4.74 -6.96 24.90
C ASP A 644 -4.69 -8.38 24.32
N PHE A 645 -5.63 -9.23 24.69
CA PHE A 645 -5.69 -10.61 24.21
C PHE A 645 -5.93 -10.70 22.70
N LEU A 646 -6.87 -9.90 22.18
CA LEU A 646 -7.28 -9.98 20.77
C LEU A 646 -6.38 -9.20 19.83
N PHE A 647 -5.80 -8.10 20.29
CA PHE A 647 -5.07 -7.16 19.44
C PHE A 647 -3.63 -6.93 19.90
N ASP A 648 -3.19 -7.63 20.97
CA ASP A 648 -1.84 -7.52 21.56
C ASP A 648 -1.46 -6.05 21.93
N ASP A 649 -2.50 -5.21 22.13
CA ASP A 649 -2.36 -3.78 22.46
C ASP A 649 -3.56 -3.31 23.33
N GLU A 650 -3.30 -2.97 24.59
CA GLU A 650 -4.32 -2.35 25.44
C GLU A 650 -4.87 -1.02 24.88
N LYS A 651 -4.08 -0.34 24.03
CA LYS A 651 -4.47 0.91 23.39
C LYS A 651 -5.42 0.71 22.21
N ALA A 652 -5.66 -0.54 21.79
CA ALA A 652 -6.70 -0.88 20.83
C ALA A 652 -8.12 -0.75 21.43
N MET A 653 -8.25 -0.17 22.60
CA MET A 653 -9.52 0.15 23.24
C MET A 653 -9.88 1.62 23.04
N VAL A 654 -11.03 1.86 22.41
CA VAL A 654 -11.65 3.18 22.28
C VAL A 654 -12.60 3.38 23.46
N ARG A 655 -12.27 4.27 24.40
CA ARG A 655 -13.12 4.57 25.55
C ARG A 655 -13.91 5.84 25.31
N ILE A 656 -15.22 5.76 25.49
CA ILE A 656 -16.16 6.88 25.40
C ILE A 656 -16.93 6.96 26.73
N ASP A 657 -16.76 8.06 27.47
CA ASP A 657 -17.47 8.31 28.71
C ASP A 657 -18.85 8.89 28.41
N MET A 658 -19.89 8.16 28.72
CA MET A 658 -21.27 8.54 28.42
C MET A 658 -21.77 9.70 29.30
N SER A 659 -21.07 10.05 30.36
CA SER A 659 -21.36 11.26 31.14
C SER A 659 -21.17 12.56 30.35
N GLU A 660 -20.37 12.54 29.27
CA GLU A 660 -20.21 13.67 28.36
C GLU A 660 -21.37 13.80 27.33
N TYR A 661 -22.24 12.79 27.26
CA TYR A 661 -23.30 12.68 26.25
C TYR A 661 -24.71 12.71 26.88
N MET A 662 -24.86 13.42 27.98
CA MET A 662 -26.15 13.59 28.66
C MET A 662 -27.12 14.49 27.88
N GLU A 663 -26.59 15.44 27.11
CA GLU A 663 -27.39 16.39 26.36
C GLU A 663 -27.60 15.91 24.91
N LYS A 664 -28.79 16.21 24.36
CA LYS A 664 -29.10 15.87 22.97
C LYS A 664 -28.10 16.44 21.96
N ALA A 665 -27.64 17.67 22.18
CA ALA A 665 -26.64 18.32 21.31
C ALA A 665 -25.28 17.57 21.27
N SER A 666 -24.96 16.81 22.30
CA SER A 666 -23.71 16.06 22.38
C SER A 666 -23.70 14.80 21.51
N VAL A 667 -24.87 14.29 21.09
CA VAL A 667 -24.99 13.09 20.24
C VAL A 667 -24.32 13.33 18.88
N SER A 668 -24.41 14.54 18.32
CA SER A 668 -23.71 14.90 17.08
C SER A 668 -22.18 14.81 17.18
N ARG A 669 -21.59 14.88 18.38
CA ARG A 669 -20.17 14.68 18.59
C ARG A 669 -19.75 13.21 18.39
N LEU A 670 -20.65 12.25 18.58
CA LEU A 670 -20.37 10.82 18.33
C LEU A 670 -20.25 10.51 16.84
N ILE A 671 -21.18 11.05 16.04
CA ILE A 671 -21.31 10.71 14.61
C ILE A 671 -20.79 11.80 13.66
N GLY A 672 -20.46 12.98 14.18
CA GLY A 672 -20.09 14.17 13.41
C GLY A 672 -21.26 15.12 13.19
N ALA A 673 -20.94 16.42 13.06
CA ALA A 673 -21.92 17.46 12.81
C ALA A 673 -22.45 17.41 11.38
N ALA A 674 -23.73 17.81 11.18
CA ALA A 674 -24.30 17.93 9.84
C ALA A 674 -23.63 19.09 9.05
N PRO A 675 -23.70 19.07 7.71
CA PRO A 675 -23.15 20.13 6.85
C PRO A 675 -23.66 21.53 7.29
N GLY A 676 -22.74 22.48 7.46
CA GLY A 676 -23.05 23.85 7.85
C GLY A 676 -23.02 24.13 9.37
N TYR A 677 -22.77 23.11 10.21
CA TYR A 677 -22.58 23.29 11.66
C TYR A 677 -21.09 23.29 12.02
N ILE A 678 -20.78 23.95 13.14
CA ILE A 678 -19.39 23.98 13.69
C ILE A 678 -18.98 22.57 14.07
N GLY A 679 -17.75 22.14 13.65
CA GLY A 679 -17.23 20.81 13.89
C GLY A 679 -17.49 19.80 12.78
N TYR A 680 -18.06 20.21 11.61
CA TYR A 680 -18.30 19.34 10.47
C TYR A 680 -17.02 18.70 9.92
N GLU A 681 -15.91 19.46 9.92
CA GLU A 681 -14.61 18.98 9.40
C GLU A 681 -13.88 18.02 10.35
N GLU A 682 -14.20 18.05 11.65
CA GLU A 682 -13.50 17.25 12.66
C GLU A 682 -13.95 15.77 12.68
N GLY A 683 -15.10 15.45 12.08
CA GLY A 683 -15.70 14.12 12.13
C GLY A 683 -16.30 13.76 13.51
N GLY A 684 -16.92 12.59 13.63
CA GLY A 684 -17.47 12.11 14.90
C GLY A 684 -16.43 11.37 15.74
N GLN A 685 -16.45 11.55 17.05
CA GLN A 685 -15.47 10.90 17.96
C GLN A 685 -15.53 9.37 17.85
N LEU A 686 -16.72 8.77 17.78
CA LEU A 686 -16.90 7.34 17.62
C LEU A 686 -16.54 6.89 16.21
N THR A 687 -17.13 7.56 15.20
CA THR A 687 -16.97 7.17 13.79
C THR A 687 -15.52 7.32 13.33
N GLU A 688 -14.83 8.39 13.71
CA GLU A 688 -13.45 8.62 13.32
C GLU A 688 -12.48 7.67 14.06
N ALA A 689 -12.73 7.37 15.34
CA ALA A 689 -11.91 6.43 16.11
C ALA A 689 -11.99 5.01 15.51
N VAL A 690 -13.19 4.53 15.18
CA VAL A 690 -13.39 3.21 14.59
C VAL A 690 -12.92 3.19 13.12
N ARG A 691 -13.10 4.26 12.36
CA ARG A 691 -12.57 4.37 11.00
C ARG A 691 -11.04 4.22 10.95
N ARG A 692 -10.34 4.82 11.93
CA ARG A 692 -8.87 4.70 12.05
C ARG A 692 -8.43 3.35 12.57
N ARG A 693 -9.25 2.72 13.45
CA ARG A 693 -8.97 1.41 14.04
C ARG A 693 -10.23 0.54 13.96
N PRO A 694 -10.51 -0.05 12.79
CA PRO A 694 -11.72 -0.88 12.59
C PRO A 694 -11.73 -2.15 13.44
N TYR A 695 -10.57 -2.52 13.99
CA TYR A 695 -10.41 -3.60 14.96
C TYR A 695 -10.10 -3.00 16.31
N SER A 696 -11.13 -2.89 17.14
CA SER A 696 -10.98 -2.30 18.47
C SER A 696 -12.08 -2.77 19.42
N VAL A 697 -11.79 -2.69 20.69
CA VAL A 697 -12.81 -2.78 21.74
C VAL A 697 -13.34 -1.37 21.98
N VAL A 698 -14.61 -1.15 21.70
CA VAL A 698 -15.27 0.13 21.99
C VAL A 698 -15.97 0.03 23.33
N LEU A 699 -15.47 0.77 24.31
CA LEU A 699 -16.01 0.82 25.65
C LEU A 699 -16.85 2.08 25.86
N PHE A 700 -18.14 1.92 26.03
CA PHE A 700 -19.07 2.97 26.46
C PHE A 700 -19.22 2.88 27.98
N ASP A 701 -18.59 3.81 28.68
CA ASP A 701 -18.57 3.80 30.15
C ASP A 701 -19.78 4.58 30.73
N GLU A 702 -20.44 4.03 31.77
CA GLU A 702 -21.58 4.62 32.48
C GLU A 702 -22.77 4.94 31.53
N VAL A 703 -23.17 3.94 30.71
CA VAL A 703 -24.22 4.14 29.69
C VAL A 703 -25.57 4.59 30.22
N GLU A 704 -25.89 4.36 31.50
CA GLU A 704 -27.10 4.85 32.16
C GLU A 704 -27.21 6.38 32.19
N LYS A 705 -26.10 7.09 32.02
CA LYS A 705 -26.03 8.56 32.00
C LYS A 705 -26.30 9.16 30.62
N ALA A 706 -26.24 8.35 29.58
CA ALA A 706 -26.37 8.82 28.21
C ALA A 706 -27.78 9.33 27.88
N ASN A 707 -27.87 10.29 26.96
CA ASN A 707 -29.14 10.69 26.35
C ASN A 707 -29.78 9.52 25.58
N PRO A 708 -31.11 9.32 25.64
CA PRO A 708 -31.80 8.25 24.91
C PRO A 708 -31.50 8.18 23.42
N GLU A 709 -31.19 9.29 22.76
CA GLU A 709 -30.85 9.32 21.32
C GLU A 709 -29.51 8.64 21.01
N VAL A 710 -28.60 8.51 21.99
CA VAL A 710 -27.36 7.74 21.82
C VAL A 710 -27.69 6.27 21.53
N PHE A 711 -28.69 5.71 22.24
CA PHE A 711 -29.11 4.32 22.03
C PHE A 711 -29.73 4.11 20.65
N ASP A 712 -30.43 5.12 20.12
CA ASP A 712 -30.99 5.03 18.76
C ASP A 712 -29.86 4.99 17.69
N VAL A 713 -28.74 5.67 17.92
CA VAL A 713 -27.53 5.57 17.09
C VAL A 713 -26.89 4.19 17.25
N LEU A 714 -26.74 3.70 18.48
CA LEU A 714 -26.15 2.38 18.74
C LEU A 714 -26.99 1.22 18.18
N LEU A 715 -28.32 1.36 18.12
CA LEU A 715 -29.17 0.38 17.47
C LEU A 715 -28.79 0.12 16.02
N GLN A 716 -28.42 1.14 15.26
CA GLN A 716 -27.97 1.00 13.88
C GLN A 716 -26.65 0.17 13.82
N VAL A 717 -25.73 0.43 14.74
CA VAL A 717 -24.48 -0.32 14.84
C VAL A 717 -24.73 -1.79 15.20
N LEU A 718 -25.63 -2.03 16.16
CA LEU A 718 -25.95 -3.38 16.63
C LEU A 718 -26.69 -4.23 15.58
N ASP A 719 -27.48 -3.59 14.68
CA ASP A 719 -28.23 -4.27 13.66
C ASP A 719 -27.45 -4.52 12.38
N ASP A 720 -26.87 -3.43 11.84
CA ASP A 720 -26.26 -3.40 10.51
C ASP A 720 -24.74 -3.51 10.54
N GLY A 721 -24.12 -3.45 11.73
CA GLY A 721 -22.67 -3.42 11.91
C GLY A 721 -21.99 -2.23 11.24
N ARG A 722 -22.73 -1.14 11.00
CA ARG A 722 -22.23 0.05 10.32
C ARG A 722 -22.92 1.30 10.84
N LEU A 723 -22.25 2.44 10.69
CA LEU A 723 -22.77 3.75 11.07
C LEU A 723 -22.36 4.78 10.04
N THR A 724 -23.31 5.58 9.55
CA THR A 724 -23.03 6.68 8.63
C THR A 724 -22.71 7.94 9.43
N ASP A 725 -21.55 8.55 9.16
CA ASP A 725 -21.13 9.78 9.81
C ASP A 725 -21.86 11.02 9.27
N GLY A 726 -21.64 12.18 9.91
CA GLY A 726 -22.24 13.45 9.50
C GLY A 726 -21.77 13.93 8.11
N GLN A 727 -20.73 13.33 7.53
CA GLN A 727 -20.23 13.61 6.18
C GLN A 727 -20.78 12.66 5.12
N GLY A 728 -21.64 11.71 5.51
CA GLY A 728 -22.22 10.71 4.62
C GLY A 728 -21.34 9.48 4.40
N ARG A 729 -20.22 9.34 5.13
CA ARG A 729 -19.33 8.19 5.03
C ARG A 729 -19.83 7.06 5.91
N THR A 730 -19.86 5.86 5.39
CA THR A 730 -20.24 4.67 6.16
C THR A 730 -18.99 4.06 6.83
N VAL A 731 -19.05 3.95 8.16
CA VAL A 731 -18.00 3.35 8.99
C VAL A 731 -18.42 1.95 9.38
N ASP A 732 -17.52 0.98 9.19
CA ASP A 732 -17.73 -0.44 9.47
C ASP A 732 -17.37 -0.77 10.93
N PHE A 733 -18.33 -1.37 11.65
CA PHE A 733 -18.22 -1.83 13.05
C PHE A 733 -18.22 -3.35 13.18
N LYS A 734 -18.27 -4.11 12.07
CA LYS A 734 -18.39 -5.58 12.10
C LYS A 734 -17.26 -6.26 12.84
N ASN A 735 -16.09 -5.67 12.79
CA ASN A 735 -14.88 -6.19 13.44
C ASN A 735 -14.62 -5.56 14.82
N THR A 736 -15.55 -4.78 15.36
CA THR A 736 -15.43 -4.21 16.71
C THR A 736 -16.13 -5.07 17.76
N ILE A 737 -15.69 -4.95 19.00
CA ILE A 737 -16.39 -5.48 20.17
C ILE A 737 -16.93 -4.30 20.95
N LEU A 738 -18.24 -4.26 21.13
CA LEU A 738 -18.90 -3.20 21.86
C LEU A 738 -19.13 -3.62 23.31
N ILE A 739 -18.57 -2.89 24.25
CA ILE A 739 -18.74 -3.11 25.68
C ILE A 739 -19.37 -1.86 26.30
N MET A 740 -20.50 -2.05 26.92
CA MET A 740 -21.19 -1.00 27.66
C MET A 740 -21.10 -1.32 29.15
N THR A 741 -20.70 -0.36 29.98
CA THR A 741 -20.67 -0.56 31.43
C THR A 741 -21.78 0.24 32.09
N SER A 742 -22.39 -0.36 33.09
CA SER A 742 -23.42 0.29 33.90
C SER A 742 -23.32 -0.11 35.38
N ASN A 743 -23.70 0.84 36.23
CA ASN A 743 -23.83 0.62 37.69
C ASN A 743 -25.30 0.41 38.12
N LEU A 744 -26.22 0.26 37.17
CA LEU A 744 -27.64 0.00 37.44
C LEU A 744 -27.81 -1.27 38.25
N GLY A 745 -28.66 -1.18 39.28
CA GLY A 745 -28.97 -2.31 40.15
C GLY A 745 -27.84 -2.74 41.10
N SER A 746 -26.70 -2.02 41.14
CA SER A 746 -25.56 -2.35 42.00
C SER A 746 -25.96 -2.47 43.49
N GLN A 747 -26.90 -1.66 43.93
CA GLN A 747 -27.46 -1.68 45.32
C GLN A 747 -28.09 -3.04 45.67
N PHE A 748 -28.68 -3.74 44.67
CA PHE A 748 -29.28 -5.06 44.93
C PHE A 748 -28.20 -6.14 44.98
N LEU A 749 -27.11 -6.00 44.19
CA LEU A 749 -26.01 -6.96 44.18
C LEU A 749 -25.22 -7.00 45.49
N VAL A 750 -25.08 -5.85 46.14
CA VAL A 750 -24.35 -5.71 47.40
C VAL A 750 -25.21 -6.08 48.60
N ASN A 751 -26.54 -6.18 48.48
CA ASN A 751 -27.44 -6.45 49.58
C ASN A 751 -27.27 -7.90 50.10
N PRO A 752 -26.86 -8.15 51.34
CA PRO A 752 -26.66 -9.48 51.90
C PRO A 752 -27.95 -10.28 52.13
N ASP A 753 -29.11 -9.59 52.23
CA ASP A 753 -30.38 -10.17 52.60
C ASP A 753 -31.13 -10.81 51.41
N MET A 754 -30.62 -10.65 50.20
CA MET A 754 -31.24 -11.18 48.99
C MET A 754 -30.50 -12.44 48.50
N ASP A 755 -31.22 -13.42 48.03
CA ASP A 755 -30.64 -14.56 47.34
C ASP A 755 -30.18 -14.21 45.89
N ALA A 756 -29.42 -15.07 45.28
CA ALA A 756 -28.82 -14.80 43.97
C ALA A 756 -29.88 -14.59 42.87
N ASP A 757 -30.98 -15.34 42.88
CA ASP A 757 -32.04 -15.21 41.89
C ASP A 757 -32.85 -13.94 42.05
N ALA A 758 -33.14 -13.56 43.32
CA ALA A 758 -33.80 -12.29 43.64
C ALA A 758 -32.94 -11.08 43.26
N LYS A 759 -31.62 -11.13 43.49
CA LYS A 759 -30.65 -10.14 43.03
C LYS A 759 -30.68 -9.99 41.51
N LYS A 760 -30.57 -11.10 40.81
CA LYS A 760 -30.59 -11.13 39.34
C LYS A 760 -31.87 -10.53 38.78
N LYS A 761 -33.03 -10.90 39.35
CA LYS A 761 -34.31 -10.35 38.93
C LYS A 761 -34.40 -8.84 39.19
N ALA A 762 -34.00 -8.37 40.34
CA ALA A 762 -34.08 -6.98 40.71
C ALA A 762 -33.16 -6.09 39.79
N VAL A 763 -31.98 -6.60 39.44
CA VAL A 763 -31.06 -5.93 38.48
C VAL A 763 -31.69 -5.88 37.09
N MET A 764 -32.26 -6.99 36.64
CA MET A 764 -32.91 -7.05 35.31
C MET A 764 -34.13 -6.14 35.24
N ASP A 765 -34.94 -6.06 36.29
CA ASP A 765 -36.06 -5.12 36.37
C ASP A 765 -35.58 -3.66 36.29
N ALA A 766 -34.47 -3.33 36.92
CA ALA A 766 -33.87 -1.98 36.84
C ALA A 766 -33.34 -1.69 35.40
N VAL A 767 -32.74 -2.66 34.77
CA VAL A 767 -32.28 -2.55 33.36
C VAL A 767 -33.46 -2.33 32.42
N HIS A 768 -34.54 -3.10 32.56
CA HIS A 768 -35.75 -2.97 31.74
C HIS A 768 -36.51 -1.64 31.96
N MET A 769 -36.34 -1.01 33.12
CA MET A 769 -36.89 0.32 33.34
C MET A 769 -36.08 1.43 32.66
N GLN A 770 -34.76 1.26 32.53
CA GLN A 770 -33.87 2.28 31.99
C GLN A 770 -33.71 2.20 30.49
N PHE A 771 -33.60 0.99 29.92
CA PHE A 771 -33.34 0.78 28.52
C PHE A 771 -34.57 0.26 27.76
N LYS A 772 -34.72 0.69 26.50
CA LYS A 772 -35.79 0.20 25.63
C LYS A 772 -35.61 -1.31 25.38
N PRO A 773 -36.69 -2.11 25.36
CA PRO A 773 -36.62 -3.56 25.09
C PRO A 773 -35.92 -3.89 23.78
N GLU A 774 -36.08 -3.03 22.76
CA GLU A 774 -35.42 -3.17 21.45
C GLU A 774 -33.91 -3.16 21.57
N PHE A 775 -33.36 -2.29 22.42
CA PHE A 775 -31.92 -2.19 22.65
C PHE A 775 -31.37 -3.43 23.37
N ILE A 776 -32.06 -3.87 24.43
CA ILE A 776 -31.65 -5.04 25.20
C ILE A 776 -31.63 -6.32 24.35
N ASN A 777 -32.66 -6.50 23.50
CA ASN A 777 -32.79 -7.68 22.64
C ASN A 777 -31.75 -7.74 21.50
N ARG A 778 -31.01 -6.66 21.26
CA ARG A 778 -29.95 -6.57 20.24
C ARG A 778 -28.56 -6.87 20.78
N LEU A 779 -28.42 -6.85 22.09
CA LEU A 779 -27.16 -7.22 22.75
C LEU A 779 -26.98 -8.73 22.72
N ASP A 780 -25.74 -9.17 22.52
CA ASP A 780 -25.41 -10.60 22.54
C ASP A 780 -25.53 -11.15 23.95
N GLU A 781 -25.11 -10.38 24.96
CA GLU A 781 -25.18 -10.86 26.35
C GLU A 781 -25.21 -9.72 27.39
N LEU A 782 -25.96 -9.95 28.45
CA LEU A 782 -26.01 -9.14 29.66
C LEU A 782 -25.16 -9.80 30.74
N VAL A 783 -24.01 -9.24 31.04
CA VAL A 783 -22.99 -9.83 31.91
C VAL A 783 -23.04 -9.22 33.30
N MET A 784 -23.31 -10.01 34.32
CA MET A 784 -23.33 -9.54 35.69
C MET A 784 -22.00 -9.75 36.41
N PHE A 785 -21.45 -8.68 36.95
CA PHE A 785 -20.25 -8.68 37.79
C PHE A 785 -20.63 -8.75 39.25
N HIS A 786 -20.05 -9.69 39.94
CA HIS A 786 -20.30 -9.92 41.36
C HIS A 786 -19.38 -9.06 42.25
N PRO A 787 -19.80 -8.67 43.48
CA PRO A 787 -18.90 -8.10 44.46
C PRO A 787 -17.75 -9.04 44.77
N LEU A 788 -16.55 -8.50 44.93
CA LEU A 788 -15.32 -9.27 45.18
C LEU A 788 -15.32 -9.86 46.63
N THR A 789 -14.86 -11.09 46.75
CA THR A 789 -14.60 -11.76 48.02
C THR A 789 -13.24 -11.36 48.60
N ARG A 790 -12.98 -11.67 49.87
CA ARG A 790 -11.68 -11.40 50.50
C ARG A 790 -10.52 -12.18 49.87
N GLU A 791 -10.77 -13.41 49.45
CA GLU A 791 -9.76 -14.23 48.79
C GLU A 791 -9.40 -13.67 47.40
N GLU A 792 -10.39 -13.19 46.64
CA GLU A 792 -10.21 -12.56 45.34
C GLU A 792 -9.46 -11.23 45.43
N LEU A 793 -9.63 -10.52 46.55
CA LEU A 793 -8.87 -9.28 46.80
C LEU A 793 -7.38 -9.55 47.04
N GLY A 794 -7.00 -10.67 47.60
CA GLY A 794 -5.60 -11.10 47.74
C GLY A 794 -4.93 -11.22 46.38
N GLY A 795 -5.61 -11.87 45.41
CA GLY A 795 -5.11 -11.98 44.04
C GLY A 795 -4.97 -10.61 43.31
N ILE A 796 -5.85 -9.65 43.64
CA ILE A 796 -5.75 -8.29 43.10
C ILE A 796 -4.55 -7.53 43.71
N VAL A 797 -4.26 -7.75 45.00
CA VAL A 797 -3.04 -7.22 45.64
C VAL A 797 -1.81 -7.71 44.89
N ASP A 798 -1.72 -9.03 44.62
CA ASP A 798 -0.59 -9.62 43.88
C ASP A 798 -0.37 -8.96 42.53
N ILE A 799 -1.44 -8.73 41.78
CA ILE A 799 -1.37 -8.03 40.49
C ILE A 799 -0.84 -6.58 40.66
N GLN A 800 -1.33 -5.86 41.64
CA GLN A 800 -0.89 -4.47 41.88
C GLN A 800 0.58 -4.39 42.35
N VAL A 801 1.00 -5.33 43.20
CA VAL A 801 2.40 -5.46 43.64
C VAL A 801 3.30 -5.80 42.47
N ALA A 802 2.90 -6.78 41.62
CA ALA A 802 3.64 -7.17 40.44
C ALA A 802 3.82 -5.99 39.46
N GLN A 803 2.83 -5.10 39.34
CA GLN A 803 2.94 -3.88 38.54
C GLN A 803 3.96 -2.87 39.11
N VAL A 804 4.10 -2.81 40.44
CA VAL A 804 5.15 -2.00 41.08
C VAL A 804 6.52 -2.66 40.87
N SER A 805 6.64 -3.97 41.08
CA SER A 805 7.86 -4.75 40.87
C SER A 805 8.38 -4.65 39.41
N ALA A 806 7.48 -4.70 38.41
CA ALA A 806 7.85 -4.57 37.01
C ALA A 806 8.55 -3.24 36.67
N ARG A 807 8.29 -2.17 37.42
CA ARG A 807 8.96 -0.87 37.25
C ARG A 807 10.35 -0.82 37.86
N LEU A 808 10.67 -1.79 38.71
CA LEU A 808 11.94 -1.89 39.41
C LEU A 808 12.91 -2.86 38.72
N THR A 809 12.45 -3.54 37.66
CA THR A 809 13.23 -4.54 36.93
C THR A 809 14.53 -3.96 36.38
N ASP A 810 14.51 -2.73 35.86
CA ASP A 810 15.71 -2.04 35.33
C ASP A 810 16.78 -1.83 36.41
N ARG A 811 16.37 -1.75 37.68
CA ARG A 811 17.25 -1.62 38.85
C ARG A 811 17.54 -2.96 39.52
N ARG A 812 16.98 -4.06 38.99
CA ARG A 812 17.14 -5.43 39.57
C ARG A 812 16.70 -5.53 41.03
N ILE A 813 15.73 -4.70 41.46
CA ILE A 813 15.19 -4.73 42.81
C ILE A 813 14.00 -5.69 42.82
N THR A 814 14.02 -6.63 43.80
CA THR A 814 12.93 -7.59 44.00
C THR A 814 12.08 -7.15 45.18
N LEU A 815 10.72 -7.19 45.01
CA LEU A 815 9.78 -6.98 46.10
C LEU A 815 9.26 -8.32 46.60
N ASP A 816 9.42 -8.57 47.89
CA ASP A 816 8.82 -9.72 48.59
C ASP A 816 7.76 -9.24 49.58
N VAL A 817 6.52 -9.69 49.40
CA VAL A 817 5.37 -9.24 50.23
C VAL A 817 4.87 -10.39 51.04
N THR A 818 4.93 -10.25 52.35
CA THR A 818 4.47 -11.27 53.28
C THR A 818 2.96 -11.48 53.22
N ASP A 819 2.46 -12.65 53.61
CA ASP A 819 1.03 -12.97 53.66
C ASP A 819 0.28 -12.05 54.60
N SER A 820 0.92 -11.58 55.70
CA SER A 820 0.38 -10.59 56.62
C SER A 820 0.17 -9.22 55.98
N ALA A 821 1.17 -8.74 55.20
CA ALA A 821 1.08 -7.47 54.45
C ALA A 821 0.03 -7.56 53.33
N ARG A 822 -0.02 -8.68 52.65
CA ARG A 822 -1.04 -8.96 51.62
C ARG A 822 -2.44 -8.97 52.18
N GLY A 823 -2.64 -9.65 53.29
CA GLY A 823 -3.95 -9.67 53.99
C GLY A 823 -4.36 -8.30 54.51
N TRP A 824 -3.40 -7.51 55.01
CA TRP A 824 -3.66 -6.13 55.48
C TRP A 824 -4.05 -5.21 54.31
N LEU A 825 -3.33 -5.25 53.20
CA LEU A 825 -3.63 -4.51 51.96
C LEU A 825 -5.03 -4.85 51.44
N ALA A 826 -5.38 -6.14 51.37
CA ALA A 826 -6.67 -6.60 50.94
C ALA A 826 -7.82 -6.10 51.81
N ASN A 827 -7.65 -6.11 53.14
CA ASN A 827 -8.68 -5.65 54.09
C ASN A 827 -8.83 -4.13 54.08
N THR A 828 -7.72 -3.40 54.08
CA THR A 828 -7.71 -1.93 54.18
C THR A 828 -8.07 -1.27 52.85
N GLY A 829 -7.68 -1.93 51.71
CA GLY A 829 -7.95 -1.44 50.37
C GLY A 829 -9.33 -1.76 49.80
N TYR A 830 -10.18 -2.44 50.57
CA TYR A 830 -11.54 -2.78 50.12
C TYR A 830 -12.59 -1.82 50.72
N ASP A 831 -13.44 -1.31 49.87
CA ASP A 831 -14.62 -0.55 50.21
C ASP A 831 -15.87 -1.16 49.58
N PRO A 832 -16.94 -1.49 50.32
CA PRO A 832 -18.16 -2.09 49.79
C PRO A 832 -18.84 -1.26 48.69
N ALA A 833 -18.66 0.05 48.65
CA ALA A 833 -19.23 0.94 47.63
C ALA A 833 -18.33 1.13 46.44
N TYR A 834 -17.00 1.10 46.63
CA TYR A 834 -16.01 1.38 45.60
C TYR A 834 -15.19 0.15 45.14
N GLY A 835 -15.47 -1.04 45.75
CA GLY A 835 -14.78 -2.29 45.43
C GLY A 835 -13.27 -2.25 45.69
N ALA A 836 -12.49 -2.77 44.77
CA ALA A 836 -11.02 -2.76 44.84
C ALA A 836 -10.38 -1.46 44.30
N ARG A 837 -11.15 -0.42 43.95
CA ARG A 837 -10.62 0.83 43.39
C ARG A 837 -9.67 1.58 44.35
N PRO A 838 -9.91 1.61 45.70
CA PRO A 838 -8.98 2.23 46.67
C PRO A 838 -7.66 1.47 46.81
N LEU A 839 -7.64 0.15 46.53
CA LEU A 839 -6.48 -0.72 46.70
C LEU A 839 -5.25 -0.24 45.91
N ARG A 840 -5.44 0.15 44.67
CA ARG A 840 -4.35 0.68 43.84
C ARG A 840 -3.66 1.90 44.47
N ARG A 841 -4.46 2.79 45.03
CA ARG A 841 -3.94 3.99 45.71
C ARG A 841 -3.23 3.63 46.99
N LEU A 842 -3.79 2.67 47.75
CA LEU A 842 -3.18 2.16 48.98
C LEU A 842 -1.81 1.53 48.70
N VAL A 843 -1.69 0.62 47.71
CA VAL A 843 -0.41 0.03 47.32
C VAL A 843 0.59 1.11 46.88
N GLN A 844 0.14 2.10 46.13
CA GLN A 844 1.03 3.22 45.75
C GLN A 844 1.55 4.00 46.93
N THR A 845 0.68 4.30 47.91
CA THR A 845 1.05 5.11 49.07
C THR A 845 1.91 4.31 50.08
N GLU A 846 1.49 3.06 50.40
CA GLU A 846 2.15 2.27 51.45
C GLU A 846 3.39 1.52 50.92
N VAL A 847 3.45 1.19 49.67
CA VAL A 847 4.61 0.49 49.11
C VAL A 847 5.42 1.45 48.21
N GLY A 848 4.78 2.04 47.21
CA GLY A 848 5.49 2.85 46.21
C GLY A 848 6.16 4.11 46.78
N ASP A 849 5.44 4.89 47.59
CA ASP A 849 5.97 6.14 48.14
C ASP A 849 7.03 5.88 49.23
N GLN A 850 6.88 4.80 50.01
CA GLN A 850 7.89 4.42 51.00
C GLN A 850 9.16 3.93 50.31
N LEU A 851 9.04 3.05 49.33
CA LEU A 851 10.16 2.55 48.53
C LEU A 851 10.90 3.69 47.82
N ALA A 852 10.15 4.66 47.27
CA ALA A 852 10.75 5.84 46.63
C ALA A 852 11.60 6.66 47.62
N ARG A 853 11.14 6.82 48.87
CA ARG A 853 11.94 7.49 49.89
C ARG A 853 13.19 6.71 50.26
N MET A 854 13.11 5.38 50.42
CA MET A 854 14.27 4.53 50.71
C MET A 854 15.30 4.56 49.59
N LEU A 855 14.86 4.53 48.33
CA LEU A 855 15.73 4.67 47.17
C LEU A 855 16.45 6.02 47.12
N LEU A 856 15.75 7.09 47.40
CA LEU A 856 16.32 8.45 47.45
C LEU A 856 17.21 8.68 48.68
N ALA A 857 16.94 8.00 49.79
CA ALA A 857 17.78 8.01 50.96
C ALA A 857 19.05 7.15 50.82
N GLY A 858 19.14 6.30 49.78
CA GLY A 858 20.24 5.36 49.60
C GLY A 858 20.17 4.17 50.56
N GLU A 859 19.01 3.84 51.08
CA GLU A 859 18.74 2.69 51.95
C GLU A 859 18.47 1.40 51.13
N VAL A 860 18.15 1.54 49.85
CA VAL A 860 17.93 0.46 48.86
C VAL A 860 18.82 0.70 47.67
N HIS A 861 19.57 -0.31 47.26
CA HIS A 861 20.51 -0.27 46.12
C HIS A 861 20.03 -1.19 44.98
N ASP A 862 20.65 -1.02 43.80
CA ASP A 862 20.34 -1.86 42.67
C ASP A 862 20.78 -3.32 42.96
N GLY A 863 19.84 -4.23 42.86
CA GLY A 863 20.05 -5.66 43.15
C GLY A 863 19.52 -6.13 44.51
N ASP A 864 19.04 -5.22 45.34
CA ASP A 864 18.50 -5.54 46.68
C ASP A 864 17.11 -6.19 46.60
N THR A 865 16.81 -6.98 47.63
CA THR A 865 15.44 -7.46 47.89
C THR A 865 14.80 -6.65 48.98
N VAL A 866 13.60 -6.12 48.70
CA VAL A 866 12.81 -5.33 49.68
C VAL A 866 11.66 -6.19 50.20
N LEU A 867 11.70 -6.51 51.48
CA LEU A 867 10.62 -7.20 52.19
C LEU A 867 9.58 -6.15 52.64
N VAL A 868 8.32 -6.44 52.31
CA VAL A 868 7.14 -5.67 52.73
C VAL A 868 6.38 -6.50 53.73
N ASP A 869 6.37 -6.05 55.00
CA ASP A 869 5.71 -6.78 56.09
C ASP A 869 4.75 -5.90 56.86
N GLN A 870 3.88 -6.54 57.67
CA GLN A 870 2.93 -5.90 58.55
C GLN A 870 3.11 -6.46 59.95
N THR A 871 3.77 -5.67 60.83
CA THR A 871 4.15 -6.06 62.19
C THR A 871 3.17 -5.66 63.31
N GLY A 872 1.96 -5.19 62.91
CA GLY A 872 0.85 -4.89 63.87
C GLY A 872 0.51 -3.41 64.01
N GLY A 873 1.09 -2.51 63.21
CA GLY A 873 0.75 -1.09 63.10
C GLY A 873 -0.34 -0.78 62.07
N ASP A 874 -0.66 0.50 61.90
CA ASP A 874 -1.62 1.02 60.91
C ASP A 874 -0.97 1.21 59.51
N HIS A 875 0.32 0.89 59.36
CA HIS A 875 1.12 1.03 58.11
C HIS A 875 1.95 -0.22 57.84
N LEU A 876 2.41 -0.37 56.58
CA LEU A 876 3.36 -1.38 56.23
C LEU A 876 4.79 -0.94 56.54
N GLU A 877 5.64 -1.91 56.91
CA GLU A 877 7.06 -1.71 57.15
C GLU A 877 7.86 -2.32 55.98
N LEU A 878 8.78 -1.54 55.39
CA LEU A 878 9.67 -1.96 54.34
C LEU A 878 11.09 -2.11 54.86
N SER A 879 11.75 -3.20 54.60
CA SER A 879 13.13 -3.48 54.97
C SER A 879 13.91 -3.97 53.73
N ALA A 880 15.12 -3.40 53.55
CA ALA A 880 15.99 -3.78 52.44
C ALA A 880 17.02 -4.81 52.89
N TRP A 881 17.27 -5.83 52.10
CA TRP A 881 18.24 -6.87 52.27
C TRP A 881 19.15 -6.91 51.06
N ALA A 882 20.48 -6.85 51.27
CA ALA A 882 21.47 -7.02 50.23
C ALA A 882 21.44 -8.46 49.66
N ALA A 883 21.70 -8.62 48.39
CA ALA A 883 21.64 -9.95 47.72
C ALA A 883 22.54 -10.98 48.42
N ASP A 884 23.70 -10.55 48.93
CA ASP A 884 24.67 -11.41 49.65
C ASP A 884 24.17 -11.94 51.01
N GLN A 885 23.17 -11.33 51.61
CA GLN A 885 22.60 -11.73 52.92
C GLN A 885 21.50 -12.78 52.82
N LEU A 886 20.92 -12.96 51.63
CA LEU A 886 19.86 -13.95 51.38
C LEU A 886 20.45 -15.39 51.16
N GLU A 887 21.68 -15.52 50.71
CA GLU A 887 22.36 -16.82 50.60
C GLU A 887 22.64 -17.44 51.98
N ASP A 888 22.97 -16.63 52.99
CA ASP A 888 23.24 -17.11 54.36
C ASP A 888 21.97 -17.61 55.12
N MET A 889 20.78 -17.10 54.77
CA MET A 889 19.53 -17.54 55.43
C MET A 889 18.91 -18.80 54.76
N GLY A 890 19.35 -19.16 53.55
CA GLY A 890 18.92 -20.37 52.85
C GLY A 890 19.54 -21.69 53.43
N GLU A 891 20.64 -21.59 54.15
CA GLU A 891 21.32 -22.75 54.72
C GLU A 891 20.80 -23.12 56.12
N GLU A 892 20.14 -22.25 56.86
CA GLU A 892 19.63 -22.55 58.22
C GLU A 892 18.27 -23.32 58.29
N LYS A 893 17.59 -23.53 57.15
CA LYS A 893 16.30 -24.27 57.14
C LYS A 893 16.36 -25.73 56.72
N THR A 894 17.53 -26.35 56.59
CA THR A 894 17.66 -27.77 56.18
C THR A 894 18.15 -28.73 57.24
N ASP A 895 18.19 -28.33 58.54
CA ASP A 895 18.75 -29.23 59.59
C ASP A 895 17.78 -29.53 60.74
N ASP A 896 16.49 -29.78 60.43
CA ASP A 896 15.56 -30.34 61.45
C ASP A 896 14.60 -31.34 60.85
N SER A 897 15.13 -32.47 60.34
CA SER A 897 14.34 -33.68 60.06
C SER A 897 15.17 -34.95 60.31
N ALA A 898 15.54 -35.17 61.54
CA ALA A 898 15.91 -36.47 62.05
C ALA A 898 14.77 -37.01 62.92
N ASP A 899 14.42 -38.25 62.60
CA ASP A 899 13.52 -39.16 63.35
C ASP A 899 12.03 -39.20 63.00
N VAL A 900 11.74 -40.03 62.05
CA VAL A 900 10.49 -40.80 62.02
C VAL A 900 10.84 -42.25 61.68
N PRO A 901 10.51 -43.23 62.54
CA PRO A 901 10.82 -44.63 62.26
C PRO A 901 9.85 -45.24 61.27
N ASN A 902 10.39 -46.03 60.38
CA ASN A 902 9.78 -46.90 59.39
C ASN A 902 8.86 -47.97 60.10
N PRO A 903 7.59 -48.16 59.78
CA PRO A 903 6.90 -49.41 60.05
C PRO A 903 6.90 -50.28 58.81
N ALA A 904 7.67 -51.38 58.87
CA ALA A 904 7.44 -52.55 58.05
C ALA A 904 6.13 -53.21 58.46
N GLU A 905 5.20 -53.43 57.48
CA GLU A 905 4.50 -54.64 57.08
C GLU A 905 3.45 -54.28 56.03
#